data_e41caa821613bb1b876f8c4ff5379940
#
_entry.id   e41caa821613bb1b876f8c4ff5379940
#
_cell.length_a   1.000
_cell.length_b   1.000
_cell.length_c   1.000
_cell.angle_alpha   90.00
_cell.angle_beta   90.00
_cell.angle_gamma   90.00
#
_symmetry.space_group_name_H-M   'P 1'
#
loop_
_entity.id
_entity.type
_entity.pdbx_description
1 polymer ?
#
loop_
_entity_poly.entity_id
_entity_poly.type
_entity_poly.pdbx_seq_one_letter_code
_entity_poly.pdbx_strand_id
1 'polypeptide(L)'
;MGKMKKILAALTAGVLCMGAVPLSAASLPEAVLSVSAAESTYENLTYTTEEDGTVTITGCSADVSGDVELPAEIGGKSVTRIGDSAFQGNTAITGVSVPDSVTSIGDSAFAGCTALTHIDLPQTMTSFGREVFNTCTSLEKITIPEGITSLPAMADTEMADSWYGFLAFCTSLKEVQLPSTLKTIDEAAFYSCTALESLQIPEGVTEIKDYAFGGCEGLTSLQLPDSVTRVGNCAFLSCTQLTTVTFPAQMTSMGKAVFNSCTALETIAIPEGITSLAAQYYPDDDSYSGFFLGCTSLKEVKLPSTLEVIDGAAFYNCYALETVDIPDSVTQIGAFAFAHCTSLQSCTMPSQVTSIGNEAFNSCTSLTEMVIPEGVTNIAAYAFYNCENLQSVTIPESVTSIGNSAFSNCTSLAAVTIPENVTHIGGSAFSNCTALKTLHIPDSVTEIGTWAFSVCTSLTEVTGMNGITRLESGVFNNCTNLQSITIPAGVTSIGSSAFAYCDALTAIVISDGVTEIGDRAFNGCTSLKKISIPESVETIGEKAFQDTPWLTLKQEGSTLVIINNKLVDGANCSGNIIIPNGVTSIESSAFADCTGLTGITIPDGVTSIGNSAFSGCDNLVSVTIPESVTVIGNSAFANCTSLKSVSLPKQLKKLENWTFIGCTKLTEVTIPDGVADIGIQAFYNCSNLKTISIPKSVTAIRENAFQNTAWMEAKKAENPMVIVNAILLNGEGCSGNVTIPNTVKIVSGSAFFGCTELTGVVIPDSVTIIGDSAFSSCPKLTSVSVPDSVTSLGGSVFSGCSALTKAVVPAGITEIGEYLFWGCTSLEKVQLPEGITSVGEYAFDQCDALTDVYFGGTQEAWDMVSVGFCNDALTGAVLHYGESLPVEKTAYPKGDLDNDGKIDTSDIFAAMVYVAYKGAGLDSGTTPEQIAAADIDGDGKVD
;
A
#
# COMPACT_ATOMS: atom_id res chain seq x y z
N MET A 1 9.61 -1.82 -5.33
CA MET A 1 10.16 -3.02 -6.01
C MET A 1 9.17 -3.74 -6.94
N GLY A 2 7.87 -3.60 -6.80
CA GLY A 2 6.88 -4.27 -7.68
C GLY A 2 6.70 -3.63 -9.06
N LYS A 3 6.72 -2.33 -9.19
CA LYS A 3 6.50 -1.62 -10.47
C LYS A 3 7.75 -1.52 -11.33
N MET A 4 8.95 -1.50 -10.76
CA MET A 4 10.19 -1.61 -11.54
C MET A 4 10.29 -2.93 -12.34
N LYS A 5 9.72 -4.03 -11.83
CA LYS A 5 9.58 -5.28 -12.61
C LYS A 5 8.49 -5.20 -13.67
N LYS A 6 7.45 -4.36 -13.50
CA LYS A 6 6.40 -4.14 -14.53
C LYS A 6 6.88 -3.22 -15.65
N ILE A 7 7.72 -2.23 -15.35
CA ILE A 7 8.36 -1.38 -16.38
C ILE A 7 9.32 -2.21 -17.25
N LEU A 8 10.07 -3.15 -16.65
CA LEU A 8 10.92 -4.06 -17.42
C LEU A 8 10.09 -5.14 -18.18
N ALA A 9 8.89 -5.49 -17.69
CA ALA A 9 7.99 -6.42 -18.37
C ALA A 9 7.17 -5.76 -19.48
N ALA A 10 6.88 -4.46 -19.38
CA ALA A 10 6.24 -3.70 -20.47
C ALA A 10 7.19 -3.49 -21.66
N LEU A 11 8.50 -3.47 -21.43
CA LEU A 11 9.52 -3.42 -22.48
C LEU A 11 9.66 -4.71 -23.28
N THR A 12 9.13 -5.85 -22.79
CA THR A 12 9.15 -7.14 -23.51
C THR A 12 7.81 -7.56 -24.11
N ALA A 13 6.71 -6.90 -23.78
CA ALA A 13 5.36 -7.23 -24.24
C ALA A 13 4.83 -6.34 -25.38
N GLY A 14 5.52 -5.28 -25.75
CA GLY A 14 5.10 -4.32 -26.79
C GLY A 14 5.20 -4.81 -28.23
N VAL A 15 5.50 -6.08 -28.49
CA VAL A 15 5.68 -6.60 -29.86
C VAL A 15 4.50 -7.47 -30.37
N LEU A 16 3.49 -7.74 -29.54
CA LEU A 16 2.35 -8.56 -30.00
C LEU A 16 1.03 -8.01 -29.45
N CYS A 17 0.35 -7.18 -30.19
CA CYS A 17 -1.12 -7.14 -30.38
C CYS A 17 -1.54 -5.83 -31.05
N MET A 18 -1.46 -5.76 -32.37
CA MET A 18 -2.31 -4.85 -33.15
C MET A 18 -3.37 -5.69 -33.87
N GLY A 19 -4.48 -5.91 -33.17
CA GLY A 19 -5.73 -6.35 -33.75
C GLY A 19 -6.60 -5.14 -34.06
N ALA A 20 -7.02 -5.01 -35.31
CA ALA A 20 -7.87 -3.94 -35.78
C ALA A 20 -9.22 -3.87 -35.05
N VAL A 21 -9.55 -2.70 -34.49
CA VAL A 21 -10.88 -2.38 -33.96
C VAL A 21 -11.59 -1.51 -35.00
N PRO A 22 -12.80 -1.84 -35.43
CA PRO A 22 -13.55 -0.98 -36.36
C PRO A 22 -14.19 0.20 -35.62
N LEU A 23 -13.89 1.42 -36.05
CA LEU A 23 -14.56 2.64 -35.60
C LEU A 23 -16.04 2.62 -35.98
N SER A 24 -16.92 2.75 -35.00
CA SER A 24 -18.33 3.08 -35.20
C SER A 24 -18.51 4.59 -35.30
N ALA A 25 -19.22 4.99 -36.34
CA ALA A 25 -19.50 6.38 -36.64
C ALA A 25 -20.39 7.05 -35.58
N ALA A 26 -19.89 8.15 -34.98
CA ALA A 26 -20.70 9.12 -34.26
C ALA A 26 -20.67 10.45 -35.01
N SER A 27 -21.83 11.02 -35.18
CA SER A 27 -22.20 12.18 -35.98
C SER A 27 -21.43 13.46 -35.61
N LEU A 28 -20.80 14.10 -36.59
CA LEU A 28 -20.26 15.48 -36.53
C LEU A 28 -21.25 16.49 -37.06
N PRO A 29 -21.25 17.75 -36.58
CA PRO A 29 -22.04 18.82 -37.15
C PRO A 29 -21.41 19.39 -38.44
N GLU A 30 -22.28 19.87 -39.34
CA GLU A 30 -21.93 20.44 -40.62
C GLU A 30 -20.82 21.51 -40.54
N ALA A 31 -19.73 21.25 -41.21
CA ALA A 31 -18.69 22.24 -41.50
C ALA A 31 -18.17 22.07 -42.92
N VAL A 32 -18.29 23.13 -43.63
CA VAL A 32 -17.47 23.57 -44.78
C VAL A 32 -16.98 22.47 -45.73
N LEU A 33 -17.60 22.37 -46.89
CA LEU A 33 -17.07 21.66 -48.04
C LEU A 33 -15.69 22.20 -48.46
N SER A 34 -14.63 21.57 -47.90
CA SER A 34 -13.35 21.51 -48.61
C SER A 34 -13.46 20.39 -49.63
N VAL A 35 -13.29 20.72 -50.89
CA VAL A 35 -13.16 19.73 -51.97
C VAL A 35 -11.89 18.93 -51.65
N SER A 36 -12.00 17.76 -51.07
CA SER A 36 -10.91 16.81 -50.96
C SER A 36 -10.48 16.46 -52.39
N ALA A 37 -9.21 16.71 -52.70
CA ALA A 37 -8.61 16.22 -53.93
C ALA A 37 -8.80 14.71 -54.00
N ALA A 38 -9.33 14.17 -55.09
CA ALA A 38 -9.56 12.74 -55.24
C ALA A 38 -8.21 12.00 -55.22
N GLU A 39 -8.03 11.03 -54.33
CA GLU A 39 -6.85 10.17 -54.31
C GLU A 39 -6.75 9.40 -55.61
N SER A 40 -5.56 9.37 -56.20
CA SER A 40 -5.21 8.66 -57.41
C SER A 40 -4.10 7.63 -57.11
N THR A 41 -3.93 6.62 -57.94
CA THR A 41 -2.88 5.62 -57.78
C THR A 41 -1.86 5.71 -58.91
N TYR A 42 -0.60 5.51 -58.57
CA TYR A 42 0.50 5.37 -59.52
C TYR A 42 1.37 4.18 -59.04
N GLU A 43 1.41 3.11 -59.82
CA GLU A 43 2.00 1.83 -59.38
C GLU A 43 1.38 1.39 -58.07
N ASN A 44 2.18 1.24 -57.00
CA ASN A 44 1.76 0.83 -55.66
C ASN A 44 1.63 2.05 -54.68
N LEU A 45 1.64 3.27 -55.19
CA LEU A 45 1.54 4.49 -54.40
C LEU A 45 0.16 5.15 -54.61
N THR A 46 -0.39 5.72 -53.52
CA THR A 46 -1.53 6.63 -53.59
C THR A 46 -1.03 8.08 -53.51
N TYR A 47 -1.69 8.99 -54.21
CA TYR A 47 -1.27 10.39 -54.23
C TYR A 47 -2.44 11.33 -54.43
N THR A 48 -2.26 12.56 -54.01
CA THR A 48 -3.15 13.70 -54.34
C THR A 48 -2.41 14.71 -55.20
N THR A 49 -3.17 15.42 -56.01
CA THR A 49 -2.66 16.60 -56.74
C THR A 49 -3.09 17.86 -56.02
N GLU A 50 -2.15 18.67 -55.62
CA GLU A 50 -2.36 19.89 -54.87
C GLU A 50 -2.88 21.03 -55.81
N GLU A 51 -3.41 22.11 -55.23
CA GLU A 51 -3.94 23.26 -55.99
C GLU A 51 -2.90 23.96 -56.87
N ASP A 52 -1.63 23.92 -56.46
CA ASP A 52 -0.50 24.49 -57.19
C ASP A 52 -0.01 23.59 -58.33
N GLY A 53 -0.63 22.43 -58.51
CA GLY A 53 -0.30 21.46 -59.53
C GLY A 53 0.79 20.49 -59.20
N THR A 54 1.33 20.52 -57.98
CA THR A 54 2.30 19.53 -57.46
C THR A 54 1.60 18.26 -56.94
N VAL A 55 2.37 17.26 -56.57
CA VAL A 55 1.87 15.98 -56.07
C VAL A 55 2.37 15.71 -54.66
N THR A 56 1.45 15.24 -53.80
CA THR A 56 1.73 14.66 -52.48
C THR A 56 1.47 13.15 -52.53
N ILE A 57 2.46 12.34 -52.16
CA ILE A 57 2.27 10.88 -51.93
C ILE A 57 1.54 10.72 -50.63
N THR A 58 0.33 10.15 -50.64
CA THR A 58 -0.54 10.00 -49.45
C THR A 58 -0.54 8.61 -48.88
N GLY A 59 0.01 7.61 -49.58
CA GLY A 59 0.07 6.25 -49.06
C GLY A 59 0.76 5.26 -50.00
N CYS A 60 0.89 4.02 -49.52
CA CYS A 60 1.37 2.90 -50.32
C CYS A 60 0.51 1.64 -50.11
N SER A 61 0.50 0.73 -51.10
CA SER A 61 -0.12 -0.56 -50.89
C SER A 61 0.70 -1.44 -49.97
N ALA A 62 0.05 -2.42 -49.35
CA ALA A 62 0.72 -3.38 -48.44
C ALA A 62 1.78 -4.28 -49.14
N ASP A 63 1.79 -4.31 -50.45
CA ASP A 63 2.75 -5.08 -51.26
C ASP A 63 4.07 -4.34 -51.50
N VAL A 64 4.19 -3.07 -51.12
CA VAL A 64 5.43 -2.31 -51.27
C VAL A 64 6.48 -2.85 -50.30
N SER A 65 7.60 -3.32 -50.82
CA SER A 65 8.65 -4.01 -50.08
C SER A 65 10.02 -3.84 -50.74
N GLY A 66 11.09 -4.09 -49.96
CA GLY A 66 12.46 -3.97 -50.43
C GLY A 66 12.89 -2.49 -50.50
N ASP A 67 13.86 -2.21 -51.39
CA ASP A 67 14.32 -0.83 -51.65
C ASP A 67 13.36 -0.13 -52.62
N VAL A 68 12.85 1.03 -52.21
CA VAL A 68 11.84 1.80 -52.93
C VAL A 68 12.47 3.11 -53.42
N GLU A 69 12.44 3.31 -54.74
CA GLU A 69 12.81 4.59 -55.38
C GLU A 69 11.54 5.38 -55.65
N LEU A 70 11.36 6.53 -54.95
CA LEU A 70 10.17 7.33 -55.12
C LEU A 70 10.28 8.16 -56.39
N PRO A 71 9.20 8.29 -57.18
CA PRO A 71 9.23 9.03 -58.46
C PRO A 71 9.34 10.56 -58.26
N ALA A 72 10.19 11.23 -59.03
CA ALA A 72 10.29 12.69 -59.02
C ALA A 72 9.06 13.38 -59.63
N GLU A 73 8.33 12.70 -60.53
CA GLU A 73 7.14 13.18 -61.21
C GLU A 73 6.09 12.07 -61.33
N ILE A 74 4.83 12.43 -61.15
CA ILE A 74 3.68 11.57 -61.44
C ILE A 74 2.75 12.29 -62.39
N GLY A 75 2.51 11.69 -63.54
CA GLY A 75 1.66 12.29 -64.58
C GLY A 75 2.17 13.62 -65.16
N GLY A 76 3.50 13.82 -65.12
CA GLY A 76 4.15 15.09 -65.58
C GLY A 76 4.08 16.24 -64.56
N LYS A 77 3.72 15.91 -63.30
CA LYS A 77 3.65 16.85 -62.17
C LYS A 77 4.70 16.47 -61.14
N SER A 78 5.42 17.44 -60.61
CA SER A 78 6.47 17.22 -59.65
C SER A 78 5.93 16.68 -58.31
N VAL A 79 6.55 15.66 -57.77
CA VAL A 79 6.32 15.16 -56.40
C VAL A 79 7.10 16.03 -55.44
N THR A 80 6.41 16.80 -54.62
CA THR A 80 7.05 17.78 -53.70
C THR A 80 6.89 17.45 -52.25
N ARG A 81 5.98 16.53 -51.89
CA ARG A 81 5.71 16.13 -50.51
C ARG A 81 5.44 14.62 -50.38
N ILE A 82 5.90 14.06 -49.29
CA ILE A 82 5.42 12.78 -48.74
C ILE A 82 4.43 13.19 -47.62
N GLY A 83 3.18 12.74 -47.73
CA GLY A 83 2.09 13.10 -46.80
C GLY A 83 2.18 12.39 -45.47
N ASP A 84 1.26 12.76 -44.58
CA ASP A 84 1.16 12.20 -43.23
C ASP A 84 0.82 10.72 -43.31
N SER A 85 1.51 9.90 -42.48
CA SER A 85 1.35 8.45 -42.42
C SER A 85 1.51 7.66 -43.73
N ALA A 86 2.10 8.26 -44.78
CA ALA A 86 2.14 7.68 -46.15
C ALA A 86 2.71 6.26 -46.22
N PHE A 87 3.69 5.92 -45.37
CA PHE A 87 4.29 4.57 -45.26
C PHE A 87 4.20 4.01 -43.87
N GLN A 88 3.39 4.58 -43.00
CA GLN A 88 3.29 4.19 -41.58
C GLN A 88 2.97 2.69 -41.42
N GLY A 89 3.77 2.00 -40.59
CA GLY A 89 3.57 0.60 -40.29
C GLY A 89 3.93 -0.36 -41.43
N ASN A 90 4.57 0.07 -42.52
CA ASN A 90 5.05 -0.83 -43.53
C ASN A 90 6.32 -1.56 -43.06
N THR A 91 6.16 -2.85 -42.74
CA THR A 91 7.24 -3.69 -42.18
C THR A 91 8.06 -4.42 -43.23
N ALA A 92 7.87 -4.12 -44.53
CA ALA A 92 8.52 -4.80 -45.62
C ALA A 92 9.49 -3.92 -46.46
N ILE A 93 9.43 -2.61 -46.30
CA ILE A 93 10.35 -1.67 -46.94
C ILE A 93 11.72 -1.72 -46.25
N THR A 94 12.80 -1.95 -46.98
CA THR A 94 14.17 -2.06 -46.46
C THR A 94 15.01 -0.80 -46.70
N GLY A 95 14.71 -0.05 -47.77
CA GLY A 95 15.35 1.20 -48.11
C GLY A 95 14.43 2.15 -48.86
N VAL A 96 14.69 3.48 -48.77
CA VAL A 96 13.92 4.49 -49.51
C VAL A 96 14.86 5.52 -50.12
N SER A 97 14.74 5.77 -51.45
CA SER A 97 15.39 6.89 -52.10
C SER A 97 14.35 7.98 -52.37
N VAL A 98 14.52 9.16 -51.74
CA VAL A 98 13.62 10.30 -51.89
C VAL A 98 14.19 11.27 -52.95
N PRO A 99 13.44 11.62 -54.01
CA PRO A 99 13.95 12.45 -55.08
C PRO A 99 14.16 13.92 -54.65
N ASP A 100 15.04 14.64 -55.37
CA ASP A 100 15.37 16.06 -55.14
C ASP A 100 14.18 17.03 -55.29
N SER A 101 13.09 16.59 -55.88
CA SER A 101 11.86 17.37 -55.97
C SER A 101 11.08 17.44 -54.66
N VAL A 102 11.29 16.52 -53.71
CA VAL A 102 10.61 16.49 -52.42
C VAL A 102 11.26 17.49 -51.49
N THR A 103 10.43 18.34 -50.88
CA THR A 103 10.86 19.38 -49.94
C THR A 103 10.32 19.19 -48.51
N SER A 104 9.33 18.32 -48.33
CA SER A 104 8.73 18.04 -47.00
C SER A 104 8.24 16.61 -46.87
N ILE A 105 8.34 16.11 -45.63
CA ILE A 105 7.79 14.83 -45.22
C ILE A 105 6.84 15.08 -44.06
N GLY A 106 5.63 14.51 -44.10
CA GLY A 106 4.54 14.73 -43.17
C GLY A 106 4.69 13.95 -41.85
N ASP A 107 3.70 14.13 -40.97
CA ASP A 107 3.65 13.47 -39.62
C ASP A 107 3.62 11.95 -39.77
N SER A 108 4.43 11.23 -38.96
CA SER A 108 4.48 9.75 -38.88
C SER A 108 4.69 9.05 -40.27
N ALA A 109 5.20 9.75 -41.29
CA ALA A 109 5.21 9.22 -42.66
C ALA A 109 5.90 7.86 -42.82
N PHE A 110 6.94 7.56 -42.03
CA PHE A 110 7.64 6.25 -41.96
C PHE A 110 7.58 5.61 -40.60
N ALA A 111 6.74 6.10 -39.69
CA ALA A 111 6.67 5.54 -38.33
C ALA A 111 6.29 4.05 -38.38
N GLY A 112 7.01 3.21 -37.64
CA GLY A 112 6.78 1.77 -37.62
C GLY A 112 7.26 1.01 -38.86
N CYS A 113 8.09 1.61 -39.72
CA CYS A 113 8.78 0.90 -40.81
C CYS A 113 9.92 0.05 -40.24
N THR A 114 9.59 -1.04 -39.58
CA THR A 114 10.54 -1.82 -38.75
C THR A 114 11.64 -2.53 -39.55
N ALA A 115 11.48 -2.76 -40.85
CA ALA A 115 12.51 -3.33 -41.73
C ALA A 115 13.38 -2.26 -42.42
N LEU A 116 13.08 -0.98 -42.29
CA LEU A 116 13.82 0.12 -42.95
C LEU A 116 15.23 0.21 -42.37
N THR A 117 16.24 -0.06 -43.17
CA THR A 117 17.66 -0.03 -42.79
C THR A 117 18.35 1.29 -43.14
N HIS A 118 17.90 1.95 -44.19
CA HIS A 118 18.44 3.21 -44.67
C HIS A 118 17.41 4.04 -45.42
N ILE A 119 17.59 5.36 -45.42
CA ILE A 119 16.82 6.30 -46.24
C ILE A 119 17.74 7.41 -46.78
N ASP A 120 17.65 7.66 -48.09
CA ASP A 120 18.38 8.72 -48.74
C ASP A 120 17.48 9.97 -48.89
N LEU A 121 17.77 10.99 -48.09
CA LEU A 121 17.01 12.26 -48.05
C LEU A 121 17.69 13.34 -48.92
N PRO A 122 16.94 14.05 -49.77
CA PRO A 122 17.50 15.06 -50.62
C PRO A 122 17.89 16.33 -49.85
N GLN A 123 18.93 17.04 -50.28
CA GLN A 123 19.38 18.33 -49.69
C GLN A 123 18.38 19.47 -49.90
N THR A 124 17.35 19.27 -50.69
CA THR A 124 16.24 20.22 -50.95
C THR A 124 15.18 20.23 -49.86
N MET A 125 15.27 19.32 -48.88
CA MET A 125 14.34 19.21 -47.75
C MET A 125 14.35 20.51 -46.92
N THR A 126 13.16 20.99 -46.58
CA THR A 126 12.96 22.21 -45.76
C THR A 126 12.21 21.95 -44.45
N SER A 127 11.49 20.86 -44.36
CA SER A 127 10.73 20.53 -43.14
C SER A 127 10.40 19.05 -43.00
N PHE A 128 10.32 18.61 -41.76
CA PHE A 128 9.76 17.35 -41.34
C PHE A 128 8.50 17.58 -40.50
N GLY A 129 7.56 16.67 -40.60
CA GLY A 129 6.48 16.49 -39.64
C GLY A 129 6.98 15.81 -38.33
N ARG A 130 6.06 15.51 -37.46
CA ARG A 130 6.32 14.86 -36.17
C ARG A 130 6.52 13.35 -36.35
N GLU A 131 7.38 12.73 -35.52
CA GLU A 131 7.52 11.26 -35.42
C GLU A 131 7.87 10.53 -36.73
N VAL A 132 8.48 11.22 -37.65
CA VAL A 132 8.62 10.71 -39.03
C VAL A 132 9.19 9.31 -39.09
N PHE A 133 10.21 9.01 -38.28
CA PHE A 133 10.90 7.71 -38.23
C PHE A 133 10.73 6.97 -36.89
N ASN A 134 9.71 7.30 -36.13
CA ASN A 134 9.45 6.62 -34.87
C ASN A 134 9.36 5.10 -35.08
N THR A 135 10.02 4.32 -34.24
CA THR A 135 9.98 2.83 -34.27
C THR A 135 10.49 2.22 -35.60
N CYS A 136 11.41 2.88 -36.31
CA CYS A 136 12.17 2.28 -37.42
C CYS A 136 13.30 1.42 -36.84
N THR A 137 12.98 0.29 -36.24
CA THR A 137 13.91 -0.50 -35.39
C THR A 137 15.13 -1.05 -36.12
N SER A 138 15.09 -1.20 -37.43
CA SER A 138 16.23 -1.64 -38.24
C SER A 138 17.06 -0.50 -38.86
N LEU A 139 16.65 0.75 -38.67
CA LEU A 139 17.38 1.89 -39.26
C LEU A 139 18.77 2.00 -38.62
N GLU A 140 19.84 1.81 -39.40
CA GLU A 140 21.21 1.82 -38.90
C GLU A 140 21.88 3.20 -39.03
N LYS A 141 21.51 3.98 -40.04
CA LYS A 141 22.13 5.26 -40.39
C LYS A 141 21.12 6.23 -41.01
N ILE A 142 21.25 7.52 -40.64
CA ILE A 142 20.50 8.60 -41.28
C ILE A 142 21.33 9.88 -41.38
N THR A 143 21.20 10.60 -42.49
CA THR A 143 21.72 11.95 -42.68
C THR A 143 20.54 12.94 -42.80
N ILE A 144 20.43 13.85 -41.84
CA ILE A 144 19.41 14.90 -41.83
C ILE A 144 19.91 16.04 -42.71
N PRO A 145 19.13 16.49 -43.76
CA PRO A 145 19.56 17.50 -44.68
C PRO A 145 19.79 18.88 -44.08
N GLU A 146 20.70 19.65 -44.66
CA GLU A 146 20.90 21.07 -44.33
C GLU A 146 19.63 21.86 -44.58
N GLY A 147 19.34 22.86 -43.73
CA GLY A 147 18.09 23.63 -43.76
C GLY A 147 17.04 23.18 -42.74
N ILE A 148 17.14 21.98 -42.19
CA ILE A 148 16.31 21.50 -41.07
C ILE A 148 16.77 22.20 -39.78
N THR A 149 15.81 22.72 -39.00
CA THR A 149 16.09 23.51 -37.79
C THR A 149 15.59 22.83 -36.49
N SER A 150 14.72 21.82 -36.61
CA SER A 150 14.18 21.06 -35.49
C SER A 150 13.84 19.62 -35.91
N LEU A 151 13.71 18.70 -34.94
CA LEU A 151 13.33 17.31 -35.11
C LEU A 151 11.98 17.11 -34.39
N PRO A 152 10.83 17.43 -35.02
CA PRO A 152 9.57 17.57 -34.32
C PRO A 152 9.04 16.25 -33.68
N ALA A 153 8.51 16.38 -32.48
CA ALA A 153 7.83 15.32 -31.72
C ALA A 153 6.35 15.67 -31.51
N MET A 154 5.54 14.67 -31.15
CA MET A 154 4.17 14.87 -30.70
C MET A 154 4.16 15.01 -29.17
N ALA A 155 3.67 16.14 -28.67
CA ALA A 155 3.33 16.26 -27.27
C ALA A 155 1.93 15.66 -27.07
N ASP A 156 1.81 14.42 -26.65
CA ASP A 156 0.52 13.86 -26.23
C ASP A 156 0.29 14.22 -24.77
N THR A 157 -0.69 15.09 -24.51
CA THR A 157 -1.04 15.59 -23.18
C THR A 157 -1.96 14.61 -22.42
N GLU A 158 -2.45 13.54 -23.04
CA GLU A 158 -3.45 12.63 -22.47
C GLU A 158 -2.90 11.24 -22.10
N MET A 159 -1.70 10.85 -22.55
CA MET A 159 -1.05 9.59 -22.17
C MET A 159 0.36 9.85 -21.65
N ALA A 160 0.49 9.93 -20.34
CA ALA A 160 1.74 10.26 -19.64
C ALA A 160 2.93 9.29 -19.88
N ASP A 161 2.74 8.16 -20.58
CA ASP A 161 3.74 7.10 -20.78
C ASP A 161 4.06 6.83 -22.27
N SER A 162 3.59 7.64 -23.21
CA SER A 162 3.80 7.40 -24.66
C SER A 162 4.72 8.46 -25.26
N TRP A 163 5.98 8.11 -25.49
CA TRP A 163 7.00 9.00 -26.02
C TRP A 163 7.15 8.84 -27.53
N TYR A 164 6.68 9.80 -28.30
CA TYR A 164 6.71 9.78 -29.78
C TYR A 164 7.67 10.84 -30.31
N GLY A 165 8.96 10.49 -30.40
CA GLY A 165 9.99 11.37 -30.93
C GLY A 165 10.33 11.10 -32.40
N PHE A 166 11.09 11.98 -33.01
CA PHE A 166 11.44 11.93 -34.42
C PHE A 166 12.11 10.61 -34.85
N LEU A 167 13.06 10.11 -34.08
CA LEU A 167 13.78 8.84 -34.25
C LEU A 167 13.60 7.92 -33.03
N ALA A 168 12.58 8.13 -32.22
CA ALA A 168 12.40 7.32 -31.01
C ALA A 168 12.23 5.83 -31.38
N PHE A 169 12.82 4.96 -30.54
CA PHE A 169 12.84 3.49 -30.73
C PHE A 169 13.55 2.99 -31.99
N CYS A 170 14.43 3.79 -32.62
CA CYS A 170 15.33 3.30 -33.65
C CYS A 170 16.48 2.51 -33.03
N THR A 171 16.20 1.31 -32.55
CA THR A 171 17.11 0.51 -31.71
C THR A 171 18.40 0.04 -32.40
N SER A 172 18.43 0.02 -33.72
CA SER A 172 19.64 -0.31 -34.51
C SER A 172 20.45 0.91 -34.96
N LEU A 173 20.01 2.12 -34.63
CA LEU A 173 20.61 3.36 -35.12
C LEU A 173 22.00 3.59 -34.50
N LYS A 174 23.05 3.60 -35.35
CA LYS A 174 24.45 3.75 -34.95
C LYS A 174 25.06 5.08 -35.34
N GLU A 175 24.63 5.62 -36.49
CA GLU A 175 25.20 6.83 -37.08
C GLU A 175 24.11 7.84 -37.48
N VAL A 176 24.21 9.04 -36.93
CA VAL A 176 23.32 10.17 -37.27
C VAL A 176 24.19 11.37 -37.65
N GLN A 177 23.96 11.91 -38.84
CA GLN A 177 24.55 13.19 -39.24
C GLN A 177 23.50 14.29 -39.12
N LEU A 178 23.69 15.19 -38.16
CA LEU A 178 22.83 16.33 -37.92
C LEU A 178 23.26 17.55 -38.74
N PRO A 179 22.32 18.40 -39.24
CA PRO A 179 22.63 19.58 -40.04
C PRO A 179 23.16 20.71 -39.17
N SER A 180 24.03 21.54 -39.76
CA SER A 180 24.57 22.74 -39.10
C SER A 180 23.50 23.82 -38.79
N THR A 181 22.35 23.72 -39.42
CA THR A 181 21.18 24.62 -39.24
C THR A 181 20.31 24.26 -38.02
N LEU A 182 20.52 23.09 -37.38
CA LEU A 182 19.69 22.61 -36.26
C LEU A 182 19.75 23.58 -35.08
N LYS A 183 18.61 23.90 -34.50
CA LYS A 183 18.46 24.77 -33.31
C LYS A 183 18.04 24.08 -32.06
N THR A 184 17.24 23.04 -32.20
CA THR A 184 16.73 22.27 -31.07
C THR A 184 16.84 20.76 -31.35
N ILE A 185 17.19 19.98 -30.33
CA ILE A 185 16.92 18.55 -30.27
C ILE A 185 15.63 18.43 -29.51
N ASP A 186 14.56 18.06 -30.19
CA ASP A 186 13.23 18.12 -29.66
C ASP A 186 12.94 16.94 -28.69
N GLU A 187 11.75 16.95 -28.09
CA GLU A 187 11.34 16.00 -27.09
C GLU A 187 11.43 14.56 -27.63
N ALA A 188 12.01 13.66 -26.83
CA ALA A 188 12.21 12.25 -27.16
C ALA A 188 12.85 11.97 -28.54
N ALA A 189 13.56 12.95 -29.14
CA ALA A 189 14.05 12.86 -30.55
C ALA A 189 14.84 11.59 -30.82
N PHE A 190 15.64 11.09 -29.84
CA PHE A 190 16.43 9.86 -29.91
C PHE A 190 16.06 8.88 -28.79
N TYR A 191 14.85 8.95 -28.25
CA TYR A 191 14.43 8.09 -27.15
C TYR A 191 14.59 6.62 -27.50
N SER A 192 15.26 5.85 -26.64
CA SER A 192 15.53 4.40 -26.85
C SER A 192 16.28 4.07 -28.16
N CYS A 193 17.17 4.94 -28.63
CA CYS A 193 18.16 4.59 -29.67
C CYS A 193 19.31 3.82 -29.03
N THR A 194 19.08 2.55 -28.71
CA THR A 194 19.96 1.75 -27.86
C THR A 194 21.33 1.40 -28.50
N ALA A 195 21.46 1.42 -29.83
CA ALA A 195 22.71 1.20 -30.53
C ALA A 195 23.53 2.47 -30.80
N LEU A 196 23.05 3.66 -30.43
CA LEU A 196 23.74 4.92 -30.67
C LEU A 196 24.88 5.11 -29.68
N GLU A 197 26.14 4.93 -30.14
CA GLU A 197 27.33 4.99 -29.28
C GLU A 197 27.88 6.43 -29.08
N SER A 198 27.68 7.30 -30.07
CA SER A 198 28.11 8.68 -30.04
C SER A 198 27.30 9.57 -31.00
N LEU A 199 27.21 10.84 -30.71
CA LEU A 199 26.54 11.82 -31.57
C LEU A 199 27.29 13.16 -31.55
N GLN A 200 27.57 13.74 -32.75
CA GLN A 200 28.06 15.08 -32.86
C GLN A 200 26.87 16.07 -32.91
N ILE A 201 26.74 16.88 -31.85
CA ILE A 201 25.72 17.94 -31.82
C ILE A 201 26.31 19.20 -32.48
N PRO A 202 25.64 19.78 -33.47
CA PRO A 202 26.13 20.98 -34.18
C PRO A 202 26.19 22.25 -33.33
N GLU A 203 27.13 23.14 -33.68
CA GLU A 203 27.34 24.45 -33.05
C GLU A 203 26.16 25.38 -33.36
N GLY A 204 25.09 25.30 -33.11
CA GLY A 204 23.88 26.13 -33.38
C GLY A 204 22.70 25.66 -32.58
N VAL A 205 22.84 24.46 -31.97
CA VAL A 205 21.83 23.88 -31.06
C VAL A 205 21.85 24.63 -29.74
N THR A 206 20.75 25.18 -29.32
CA THR A 206 20.59 25.97 -28.09
C THR A 206 19.88 25.27 -26.99
N GLU A 207 19.12 24.24 -27.33
CA GLU A 207 18.25 23.48 -26.37
C GLU A 207 18.19 22.00 -26.73
N ILE A 208 18.30 21.17 -25.69
CA ILE A 208 17.99 19.73 -25.68
C ILE A 208 16.74 19.59 -24.81
N LYS A 209 15.65 19.10 -25.40
CA LYS A 209 14.37 19.00 -24.68
C LYS A 209 14.22 17.71 -23.86
N ASP A 210 13.03 17.53 -23.29
CA ASP A 210 12.71 16.44 -22.39
C ASP A 210 12.89 15.07 -23.07
N TYR A 211 13.50 14.12 -22.36
CA TYR A 211 13.75 12.74 -22.82
C TYR A 211 14.54 12.61 -24.12
N ALA A 212 15.14 13.66 -24.62
CA ALA A 212 15.75 13.68 -25.97
C ALA A 212 16.68 12.50 -26.26
N PHE A 213 17.45 12.03 -25.26
CA PHE A 213 18.35 10.85 -25.30
C PHE A 213 17.96 9.79 -24.27
N GLY A 214 16.75 9.84 -23.72
CA GLY A 214 16.31 8.84 -22.75
C GLY A 214 16.40 7.44 -23.32
N GLY A 215 16.98 6.49 -22.57
CA GLY A 215 17.14 5.11 -23.03
C GLY A 215 18.19 4.89 -24.12
N CYS A 216 19.06 5.85 -24.43
CA CYS A 216 20.21 5.64 -25.31
C CYS A 216 21.28 4.83 -24.58
N GLU A 217 21.01 3.55 -24.36
CA GLU A 217 21.86 2.66 -23.56
C GLU A 217 23.28 2.50 -24.13
N GLY A 218 23.46 2.62 -25.44
CA GLY A 218 24.77 2.50 -26.09
C GLY A 218 25.63 3.76 -26.02
N LEU A 219 25.05 4.92 -25.63
CA LEU A 219 25.74 6.21 -25.64
C LEU A 219 26.84 6.24 -24.58
N THR A 220 28.11 6.37 -25.01
CA THR A 220 29.28 6.29 -24.11
C THR A 220 29.78 7.64 -23.63
N SER A 221 29.67 8.65 -24.48
CA SER A 221 30.10 10.01 -24.17
C SER A 221 29.35 11.04 -25.02
N LEU A 222 29.16 12.25 -24.50
CA LEU A 222 28.54 13.34 -25.23
C LEU A 222 29.22 14.66 -24.90
N GLN A 223 29.58 15.42 -25.94
CA GLN A 223 30.05 16.79 -25.81
C GLN A 223 28.95 17.75 -26.29
N LEU A 224 28.45 18.58 -25.38
CA LEU A 224 27.51 19.63 -25.74
C LEU A 224 28.27 20.87 -26.27
N PRO A 225 27.84 21.44 -27.41
CA PRO A 225 28.47 22.63 -27.97
C PRO A 225 28.20 23.88 -27.11
N ASP A 226 29.05 24.92 -27.30
CA ASP A 226 28.98 26.15 -26.49
C ASP A 226 27.64 26.92 -26.67
N SER A 227 26.89 26.61 -27.68
CA SER A 227 25.57 27.21 -27.93
C SER A 227 24.45 26.67 -27.04
N VAL A 228 24.61 25.47 -26.44
CA VAL A 228 23.55 24.86 -25.61
C VAL A 228 23.45 25.60 -24.28
N THR A 229 22.25 26.06 -23.95
CA THR A 229 21.95 26.79 -22.71
C THR A 229 20.95 26.05 -21.81
N ARG A 230 20.21 25.10 -22.38
CA ARG A 230 19.15 24.36 -21.66
C ARG A 230 19.18 22.87 -21.98
N VAL A 231 18.98 22.05 -20.93
CA VAL A 231 18.75 20.61 -20.99
C VAL A 231 17.44 20.29 -20.27
N GLY A 232 16.55 19.57 -20.92
CA GLY A 232 15.20 19.24 -20.43
C GLY A 232 15.17 18.13 -19.37
N ASN A 233 13.95 17.79 -18.94
CA ASN A 233 13.71 16.75 -17.96
C ASN A 233 14.09 15.36 -18.53
N CYS A 234 14.69 14.50 -17.72
CA CYS A 234 15.02 13.12 -18.12
C CYS A 234 15.81 13.02 -19.43
N ALA A 235 16.53 14.09 -19.82
CA ALA A 235 17.16 14.16 -21.15
C ALA A 235 18.14 13.00 -21.42
N PHE A 236 18.81 12.47 -20.38
CA PHE A 236 19.74 11.33 -20.44
C PHE A 236 19.31 10.18 -19.52
N LEU A 237 18.01 10.08 -19.22
CA LEU A 237 17.44 8.98 -18.43
C LEU A 237 17.92 7.62 -18.98
N SER A 238 18.41 6.75 -18.12
CA SER A 238 18.83 5.36 -18.48
C SER A 238 19.85 5.26 -19.62
N CYS A 239 20.74 6.26 -19.77
CA CYS A 239 21.91 6.14 -20.62
C CYS A 239 22.98 5.29 -19.91
N THR A 240 22.77 3.98 -19.85
CA THR A 240 23.49 3.07 -18.94
C THR A 240 24.98 2.90 -19.22
N GLN A 241 25.45 3.21 -20.44
CA GLN A 241 26.88 3.19 -20.81
C GLN A 241 27.53 4.58 -20.80
N LEU A 242 26.79 5.63 -20.44
CA LEU A 242 27.31 7.00 -20.47
C LEU A 242 28.32 7.21 -19.35
N THR A 243 29.59 7.41 -19.73
CA THR A 243 30.70 7.60 -18.77
C THR A 243 31.00 9.07 -18.49
N THR A 244 30.79 9.93 -19.49
CA THR A 244 31.12 11.36 -19.40
C THR A 244 30.17 12.23 -20.24
N VAL A 245 29.81 13.40 -19.68
CA VAL A 245 29.16 14.48 -20.43
C VAL A 245 29.94 15.77 -20.19
N THR A 246 30.26 16.49 -21.29
CA THR A 246 30.92 17.79 -21.18
C THR A 246 29.89 18.88 -21.47
N PHE A 247 29.75 19.83 -20.55
CA PHE A 247 28.81 20.94 -20.65
C PHE A 247 29.51 22.25 -21.01
N PRO A 248 28.84 23.13 -21.77
CA PRO A 248 29.29 24.48 -21.97
C PRO A 248 29.17 25.35 -20.74
N ALA A 249 30.05 26.34 -20.59
CA ALA A 249 30.02 27.27 -19.46
C ALA A 249 28.79 28.21 -19.47
N GLN A 250 28.04 28.27 -20.56
CA GLN A 250 26.88 29.14 -20.75
C GLN A 250 25.56 28.51 -20.33
N MET A 251 25.59 27.31 -19.75
CA MET A 251 24.36 26.62 -19.27
C MET A 251 23.60 27.46 -18.27
N THR A 252 22.27 27.57 -18.44
CA THR A 252 21.41 28.33 -17.53
C THR A 252 20.32 27.50 -16.86
N SER A 253 20.04 26.29 -17.39
CA SER A 253 18.98 25.46 -16.87
C SER A 253 19.21 23.98 -17.19
N MET A 254 19.00 23.16 -16.18
CA MET A 254 18.84 21.71 -16.30
C MET A 254 17.48 21.30 -15.72
N GLY A 255 16.84 20.36 -16.36
CA GLY A 255 15.55 19.82 -15.96
C GLY A 255 15.66 18.87 -14.77
N LYS A 256 14.55 18.16 -14.50
CA LYS A 256 14.44 17.15 -13.44
C LYS A 256 15.01 15.80 -13.91
N ALA A 257 15.57 15.02 -13.00
CA ALA A 257 15.98 13.64 -13.23
C ALA A 257 16.89 13.43 -14.47
N VAL A 258 17.75 14.40 -14.77
CA VAL A 258 18.48 14.45 -16.06
C VAL A 258 19.33 13.21 -16.31
N PHE A 259 20.04 12.68 -15.27
CA PHE A 259 20.94 11.54 -15.37
C PHE A 259 20.44 10.31 -14.58
N ASN A 260 19.15 10.24 -14.33
CA ASN A 260 18.59 9.09 -13.63
C ASN A 260 18.98 7.78 -14.34
N SER A 261 19.54 6.82 -13.57
CA SER A 261 19.97 5.49 -14.05
C SER A 261 21.11 5.50 -15.09
N CYS A 262 21.96 6.52 -15.09
CA CYS A 262 23.21 6.51 -15.85
C CYS A 262 24.27 5.69 -15.11
N THR A 263 24.16 4.37 -15.14
CA THR A 263 24.89 3.45 -14.25
C THR A 263 26.41 3.42 -14.47
N ALA A 264 26.91 3.76 -15.66
CA ALA A 264 28.34 3.82 -15.97
C ALA A 264 28.98 5.19 -15.70
N LEU A 265 28.19 6.21 -15.31
CA LEU A 265 28.72 7.56 -15.09
C LEU A 265 29.65 7.56 -13.87
N GLU A 266 30.94 7.83 -14.09
CA GLU A 266 31.94 7.80 -13.02
C GLU A 266 32.21 9.18 -12.41
N THR A 267 32.28 10.21 -13.25
CA THR A 267 32.54 11.59 -12.80
C THR A 267 31.76 12.57 -13.65
N ILE A 268 31.32 13.68 -13.03
CA ILE A 268 30.65 14.74 -13.74
C ILE A 268 30.89 16.10 -13.07
N ALA A 269 30.97 17.16 -13.88
CA ALA A 269 31.00 18.54 -13.41
C ALA A 269 29.72 19.25 -13.87
N ILE A 270 28.90 19.69 -12.94
CA ILE A 270 27.69 20.48 -13.23
C ILE A 270 28.11 21.93 -13.46
N PRO A 271 27.68 22.56 -14.55
CA PRO A 271 28.06 23.92 -14.90
C PRO A 271 27.57 24.97 -13.94
N GLU A 272 28.31 26.06 -13.82
CA GLU A 272 27.86 27.25 -13.09
C GLU A 272 26.57 27.81 -13.71
N GLY A 273 25.71 28.39 -12.86
CA GLY A 273 24.39 28.88 -13.28
C GLY A 273 23.25 27.90 -13.00
N ILE A 274 23.56 26.64 -12.68
CA ILE A 274 22.55 25.68 -12.21
C ILE A 274 22.31 25.90 -10.71
N THR A 275 21.05 26.07 -10.33
CA THR A 275 20.65 26.39 -8.95
C THR A 275 19.95 25.22 -8.21
N SER A 276 19.57 24.17 -8.95
CA SER A 276 18.89 23.00 -8.34
C SER A 276 19.25 21.70 -9.08
N LEU A 277 19.50 20.64 -8.29
CA LEU A 277 19.49 19.26 -8.79
C LEU A 277 18.06 18.73 -8.61
N ALA A 278 17.19 19.09 -9.56
CA ALA A 278 15.75 18.90 -9.43
C ALA A 278 15.31 17.44 -9.61
N ALA A 279 14.34 17.03 -8.82
CA ALA A 279 13.69 15.73 -8.90
C ALA A 279 12.27 15.82 -9.47
N GLN A 280 11.78 14.71 -10.02
CA GLN A 280 10.36 14.52 -10.31
C GLN A 280 9.74 13.75 -9.16
N TYR A 281 8.77 14.36 -8.50
CA TYR A 281 7.97 13.70 -7.46
C TYR A 281 6.70 13.11 -8.05
N TYR A 282 6.35 11.89 -7.66
CA TYR A 282 5.14 11.18 -8.05
C TYR A 282 4.26 10.98 -6.82
N PRO A 283 3.16 11.74 -6.68
CA PRO A 283 2.33 11.70 -5.48
C PRO A 283 1.54 10.39 -5.30
N ASP A 284 1.26 9.66 -6.40
CA ASP A 284 0.45 8.43 -6.36
C ASP A 284 1.13 7.28 -5.60
N ASP A 285 2.46 7.25 -5.59
CA ASP A 285 3.26 6.21 -4.91
C ASP A 285 4.33 6.79 -3.96
N ASP A 286 4.25 8.10 -3.68
CA ASP A 286 5.19 8.83 -2.81
C ASP A 286 6.65 8.61 -3.19
N SER A 287 6.95 8.57 -4.50
CA SER A 287 8.27 8.27 -5.03
C SER A 287 8.93 9.47 -5.72
N TYR A 288 10.27 9.40 -5.83
CA TYR A 288 11.08 10.41 -6.50
C TYR A 288 11.86 9.81 -7.66
N SER A 289 11.95 10.53 -8.77
CA SER A 289 12.96 10.34 -9.82
C SER A 289 14.01 11.42 -9.66
N GLY A 290 15.12 11.08 -8.99
CA GLY A 290 16.18 12.02 -8.63
C GLY A 290 17.15 12.31 -9.77
N PHE A 291 17.92 13.40 -9.65
CA PHE A 291 18.80 13.92 -10.71
C PHE A 291 19.86 12.91 -11.14
N PHE A 292 20.54 12.25 -10.18
CA PHE A 292 21.53 11.16 -10.37
C PHE A 292 21.04 9.83 -9.77
N LEU A 293 19.76 9.66 -9.55
CA LEU A 293 19.23 8.42 -8.96
C LEU A 293 19.78 7.21 -9.72
N GLY A 294 20.38 6.26 -9.02
CA GLY A 294 20.88 5.03 -9.65
C GLY A 294 22.15 5.17 -10.49
N CYS A 295 22.89 6.27 -10.39
CA CYS A 295 24.22 6.39 -10.96
C CYS A 295 25.23 5.60 -10.13
N THR A 296 25.17 4.28 -10.23
CA THR A 296 25.83 3.34 -9.33
C THR A 296 27.36 3.38 -9.37
N SER A 297 27.96 3.89 -10.47
CA SER A 297 29.41 4.04 -10.63
C SER A 297 29.93 5.46 -10.33
N LEU A 298 29.04 6.41 -9.98
CA LEU A 298 29.41 7.80 -9.73
C LEU A 298 30.26 7.94 -8.47
N LYS A 299 31.53 8.28 -8.64
CA LYS A 299 32.54 8.41 -7.58
C LYS A 299 32.70 9.84 -7.10
N GLU A 300 32.62 10.79 -8.03
CA GLU A 300 32.87 12.20 -7.78
C GLU A 300 31.93 13.08 -8.59
N VAL A 301 31.35 14.08 -7.96
CA VAL A 301 30.56 15.11 -8.59
C VAL A 301 31.10 16.49 -8.22
N LYS A 302 31.38 17.34 -9.20
CA LYS A 302 31.68 18.74 -8.97
C LYS A 302 30.40 19.55 -9.07
N LEU A 303 29.95 20.09 -7.94
CA LEU A 303 28.75 20.92 -7.85
C LEU A 303 29.10 22.40 -8.11
N PRO A 304 28.20 23.19 -8.75
CA PRO A 304 28.44 24.61 -9.03
C PRO A 304 28.26 25.47 -7.77
N SER A 305 28.99 26.58 -7.72
CA SER A 305 28.87 27.54 -6.61
C SER A 305 27.50 28.28 -6.55
N THR A 306 26.70 28.12 -7.58
CA THR A 306 25.33 28.69 -7.67
C THR A 306 24.23 27.75 -7.18
N LEU A 307 24.56 26.52 -6.76
CA LEU A 307 23.58 25.52 -6.35
C LEU A 307 22.90 25.90 -5.03
N GLU A 308 21.59 26.00 -5.00
CA GLU A 308 20.79 26.37 -3.82
C GLU A 308 20.04 25.15 -3.22
N VAL A 309 19.65 24.18 -4.08
CA VAL A 309 18.83 23.03 -3.66
C VAL A 309 19.39 21.73 -4.22
N ILE A 310 19.61 20.77 -3.34
CA ILE A 310 19.76 19.34 -3.65
C ILE A 310 18.41 18.70 -3.37
N ASP A 311 17.64 18.38 -4.40
CA ASP A 311 16.25 17.94 -4.26
C ASP A 311 16.12 16.45 -3.89
N GLY A 312 14.90 15.96 -3.77
CA GLY A 312 14.63 14.58 -3.34
C GLY A 312 15.32 13.53 -4.22
N ALA A 313 15.90 12.53 -3.56
CA ALA A 313 16.59 11.40 -4.19
C ALA A 313 17.71 11.79 -5.21
N ALA A 314 18.25 13.00 -5.10
CA ALA A 314 19.22 13.51 -6.09
C ALA A 314 20.38 12.54 -6.34
N PHE A 315 20.92 11.88 -5.31
CA PHE A 315 22.01 10.88 -5.36
C PHE A 315 21.57 9.52 -4.82
N TYR A 316 20.27 9.22 -4.84
CA TYR A 316 19.76 7.93 -4.34
C TYR A 316 20.41 6.75 -5.09
N ASN A 317 20.95 5.75 -4.35
CA ASN A 317 21.67 4.59 -4.91
C ASN A 317 22.96 4.94 -5.69
N CYS A 318 23.61 6.08 -5.42
CA CYS A 318 24.95 6.34 -5.91
C CYS A 318 25.97 5.58 -5.05
N TYR A 319 26.02 4.26 -5.17
CA TYR A 319 26.78 3.38 -4.28
C TYR A 319 28.30 3.67 -4.26
N ALA A 320 28.85 4.15 -5.36
CA ALA A 320 30.28 4.43 -5.50
C ALA A 320 30.70 5.84 -5.06
N LEU A 321 29.75 6.73 -4.70
CA LEU A 321 30.05 8.11 -4.33
C LEU A 321 30.85 8.15 -3.02
N GLU A 322 32.10 8.58 -3.09
CA GLU A 322 33.05 8.57 -1.95
C GLU A 322 33.02 9.87 -1.15
N THR A 323 32.93 11.00 -1.84
CA THR A 323 32.91 12.33 -1.23
C THR A 323 32.02 13.26 -2.04
N VAL A 324 31.43 14.24 -1.38
CA VAL A 324 30.70 15.35 -2.02
C VAL A 324 31.01 16.66 -1.28
N ASP A 325 31.48 17.65 -2.03
CA ASP A 325 31.64 19.00 -1.52
C ASP A 325 30.39 19.81 -1.85
N ILE A 326 29.53 20.01 -0.85
CA ILE A 326 28.30 20.80 -0.99
C ILE A 326 28.65 22.29 -0.92
N PRO A 327 28.29 23.09 -1.95
CA PRO A 327 28.62 24.52 -1.98
C PRO A 327 27.92 25.31 -0.88
N ASP A 328 28.54 26.43 -0.45
CA ASP A 328 28.00 27.31 0.61
C ASP A 328 26.64 27.94 0.26
N SER A 329 26.26 27.95 -1.00
CA SER A 329 24.96 28.45 -1.49
C SER A 329 23.78 27.52 -1.20
N VAL A 330 24.05 26.22 -0.90
CA VAL A 330 22.99 25.23 -0.66
C VAL A 330 22.30 25.50 0.67
N THR A 331 20.97 25.61 0.61
CA THR A 331 20.09 25.89 1.76
C THR A 331 19.20 24.69 2.13
N GLN A 332 19.00 23.75 1.18
CA GLN A 332 18.09 22.61 1.37
C GLN A 332 18.68 21.33 0.81
N ILE A 333 18.52 20.25 1.58
CA ILE A 333 18.79 18.86 1.18
C ILE A 333 17.48 18.10 1.28
N GLY A 334 16.97 17.57 0.17
CA GLY A 334 15.69 16.91 0.04
C GLY A 334 15.64 15.52 0.68
N ALA A 335 14.45 14.93 0.70
CA ALA A 335 14.25 13.58 1.18
C ALA A 335 15.02 12.57 0.29
N PHE A 336 15.65 11.54 0.92
CA PHE A 336 16.43 10.51 0.24
C PHE A 336 17.63 11.04 -0.55
N ALA A 337 18.04 12.30 -0.41
CA ALA A 337 18.99 12.97 -1.31
C ALA A 337 20.31 12.18 -1.50
N PHE A 338 20.85 11.57 -0.45
CA PHE A 338 22.06 10.73 -0.46
C PHE A 338 21.79 9.30 0.05
N ALA A 339 20.51 8.88 0.08
CA ALA A 339 20.20 7.56 0.61
C ALA A 339 20.87 6.46 -0.22
N HIS A 340 21.42 5.47 0.50
CA HIS A 340 22.21 4.37 -0.06
C HIS A 340 23.51 4.78 -0.79
N CYS A 341 24.08 5.95 -0.49
CA CYS A 341 25.45 6.26 -0.90
C CYS A 341 26.43 5.51 0.00
N THR A 342 26.53 4.19 -0.19
CA THR A 342 27.23 3.28 0.74
C THR A 342 28.72 3.50 0.85
N SER A 343 29.35 4.14 -0.14
CA SER A 343 30.78 4.49 -0.12
C SER A 343 31.07 5.89 0.40
N LEU A 344 30.03 6.71 0.72
CA LEU A 344 30.20 8.09 1.16
C LEU A 344 30.86 8.14 2.55
N GLN A 345 32.14 8.57 2.58
CA GLN A 345 32.97 8.62 3.79
C GLN A 345 32.81 9.93 4.56
N SER A 346 32.64 11.02 3.84
CA SER A 346 32.48 12.35 4.41
C SER A 346 31.57 13.22 3.55
N CYS A 347 30.81 14.10 4.20
CA CYS A 347 29.99 15.11 3.57
C CYS A 347 30.08 16.38 4.39
N THR A 348 30.65 17.43 3.81
CA THR A 348 30.76 18.72 4.48
C THR A 348 29.46 19.51 4.26
N MET A 349 28.75 19.78 5.35
CA MET A 349 27.51 20.56 5.31
C MET A 349 27.83 22.05 5.39
N PRO A 350 27.37 22.86 4.42
CA PRO A 350 27.51 24.31 4.50
C PRO A 350 26.64 24.92 5.59
N SER A 351 27.07 26.05 6.16
CA SER A 351 26.41 26.70 7.28
C SER A 351 25.01 27.26 6.93
N GLN A 352 24.71 27.40 5.63
CA GLN A 352 23.43 27.94 5.16
C GLN A 352 22.32 26.90 5.05
N VAL A 353 22.62 25.61 5.24
CA VAL A 353 21.60 24.55 5.21
C VAL A 353 20.67 24.69 6.41
N THR A 354 19.38 24.80 6.10
CA THR A 354 18.31 24.95 7.10
C THR A 354 17.37 23.73 7.15
N SER A 355 17.45 22.85 6.16
CA SER A 355 16.59 21.66 6.07
C SER A 355 17.35 20.45 5.55
N ILE A 356 17.21 19.34 6.28
CA ILE A 356 17.66 18.00 5.90
C ILE A 356 16.40 17.12 5.89
N GLY A 357 16.05 16.56 4.73
CA GLY A 357 14.82 15.82 4.54
C GLY A 357 14.82 14.41 5.16
N ASN A 358 13.66 13.78 5.16
CA ASN A 358 13.53 12.40 5.60
C ASN A 358 14.46 11.48 4.81
N GLU A 359 15.13 10.56 5.52
CA GLU A 359 16.02 9.56 4.91
C GLU A 359 17.19 10.16 4.09
N ALA A 360 17.52 11.43 4.29
CA ALA A 360 18.49 12.13 3.43
C ALA A 360 19.84 11.41 3.33
N PHE A 361 20.34 10.78 4.39
CA PHE A 361 21.58 9.99 4.46
C PHE A 361 21.34 8.55 4.89
N ASN A 362 20.12 8.04 4.68
CA ASN A 362 19.80 6.65 5.02
C ASN A 362 20.80 5.68 4.34
N SER A 363 21.35 4.75 5.13
CA SER A 363 22.29 3.72 4.65
C SER A 363 23.56 4.26 4.00
N CYS A 364 24.03 5.42 4.42
CA CYS A 364 25.40 5.88 4.14
C CYS A 364 26.38 5.14 5.05
N THR A 365 26.58 3.85 4.78
CA THR A 365 27.26 2.94 5.71
C THR A 365 28.75 3.26 5.92
N SER A 366 29.40 3.98 5.01
CA SER A 366 30.79 4.42 5.16
C SER A 366 30.99 5.77 5.83
N LEU A 367 29.89 6.49 6.12
CA LEU A 367 29.93 7.82 6.74
C LEU A 367 30.46 7.71 8.18
N THR A 368 31.54 8.46 8.47
CA THR A 368 32.23 8.36 9.77
C THR A 368 31.91 9.49 10.73
N GLU A 369 31.61 10.67 10.22
CA GLU A 369 31.28 11.85 11.02
C GLU A 369 30.26 12.75 10.32
N MET A 370 29.47 13.51 11.09
CA MET A 370 28.54 14.49 10.57
C MET A 370 28.46 15.70 11.48
N VAL A 371 28.57 16.88 10.89
CA VAL A 371 28.31 18.15 11.57
C VAL A 371 27.03 18.74 10.99
N ILE A 372 25.98 18.80 11.81
CA ILE A 372 24.69 19.41 11.41
C ILE A 372 24.82 20.92 11.60
N PRO A 373 24.45 21.75 10.58
CA PRO A 373 24.57 23.22 10.66
C PRO A 373 23.59 23.86 11.65
N GLU A 374 23.99 25.04 12.17
CA GLU A 374 23.19 25.85 13.10
C GLU A 374 21.86 26.37 12.52
N GLY A 375 21.61 26.27 11.23
CA GLY A 375 20.33 26.61 10.60
C GLY A 375 19.26 25.54 10.75
N VAL A 376 19.65 24.29 11.05
CA VAL A 376 18.74 23.13 11.13
C VAL A 376 18.01 23.12 12.47
N THR A 377 16.69 23.13 12.43
CA THR A 377 15.84 23.15 13.64
C THR A 377 15.20 21.79 13.96
N ASN A 378 15.21 20.87 13.02
CA ASN A 378 14.65 19.53 13.17
C ASN A 378 15.52 18.51 12.42
N ILE A 379 15.86 17.41 13.06
CA ILE A 379 16.46 16.25 12.40
C ILE A 379 15.32 15.34 11.95
N ALA A 380 15.15 15.19 10.64
CA ALA A 380 14.02 14.48 10.07
C ALA A 380 14.05 12.96 10.36
N ALA A 381 12.91 12.30 10.17
CA ALA A 381 12.81 10.86 10.37
C ALA A 381 13.76 10.10 9.44
N TYR A 382 14.43 9.07 9.99
CA TYR A 382 15.39 8.20 9.28
C TYR A 382 16.58 8.96 8.65
N ALA A 383 16.81 10.24 8.98
CA ALA A 383 17.80 11.07 8.28
C ALA A 383 19.20 10.42 8.19
N PHE A 384 19.64 9.72 9.22
CA PHE A 384 20.92 8.99 9.31
C PHE A 384 20.71 7.52 9.69
N TYR A 385 19.55 6.96 9.33
CA TYR A 385 19.26 5.55 9.59
C TYR A 385 20.30 4.64 8.94
N ASN A 386 20.77 3.63 9.69
CA ASN A 386 21.72 2.64 9.19
C ASN A 386 23.07 3.22 8.71
N CYS A 387 23.53 4.34 9.27
CA CYS A 387 24.88 4.85 9.11
C CYS A 387 25.82 4.10 10.07
N GLU A 388 26.10 2.83 9.75
CA GLU A 388 26.75 1.88 10.66
C GLU A 388 28.13 2.33 11.18
N ASN A 389 28.90 3.06 10.36
CA ASN A 389 30.24 3.55 10.70
C ASN A 389 30.27 4.98 11.27
N LEU A 390 29.12 5.62 11.47
CA LEU A 390 29.02 6.95 12.03
C LEU A 390 29.50 6.92 13.49
N GLN A 391 30.68 7.49 13.76
CA GLN A 391 31.33 7.49 15.08
C GLN A 391 30.94 8.70 15.90
N SER A 392 30.69 9.84 15.24
CA SER A 392 30.32 11.08 15.90
C SER A 392 29.32 11.90 15.07
N VAL A 393 28.41 12.55 15.77
CA VAL A 393 27.52 13.55 15.20
C VAL A 393 27.51 14.78 16.10
N THR A 394 27.65 15.98 15.49
CA THR A 394 27.47 17.26 16.19
C THR A 394 26.07 17.77 15.87
N ILE A 395 25.22 17.86 16.90
CA ILE A 395 23.87 18.38 16.81
C ILE A 395 23.90 19.82 17.37
N PRO A 396 23.51 20.85 16.60
CA PRO A 396 23.57 22.24 17.06
C PRO A 396 22.45 22.61 18.03
N GLU A 397 22.64 23.71 18.76
CA GLU A 397 21.64 24.23 19.71
C GLU A 397 20.34 24.69 19.04
N SER A 398 20.33 24.91 17.75
CA SER A 398 19.11 25.23 16.97
C SER A 398 18.12 24.09 16.89
N VAL A 399 18.54 22.82 17.09
CA VAL A 399 17.67 21.65 16.98
C VAL A 399 16.72 21.56 18.17
N THR A 400 15.42 21.49 17.87
CA THR A 400 14.34 21.37 18.85
C THR A 400 13.71 19.99 18.87
N SER A 401 13.89 19.20 17.80
CA SER A 401 13.34 17.83 17.71
C SER A 401 14.26 16.90 16.93
N ILE A 402 14.27 15.63 17.36
CA ILE A 402 14.96 14.52 16.69
C ILE A 402 13.87 13.53 16.26
N GLY A 403 13.76 13.28 14.96
CA GLY A 403 12.72 12.46 14.36
C GLY A 403 12.83 10.96 14.63
N ASN A 404 11.80 10.23 14.22
CA ASN A 404 11.75 8.79 14.38
C ASN A 404 12.92 8.13 13.63
N SER A 405 13.58 7.17 14.30
CA SER A 405 14.70 6.40 13.75
C SER A 405 15.84 7.24 13.16
N ALA A 406 15.96 8.52 13.54
CA ALA A 406 16.90 9.45 12.90
C ALA A 406 18.34 8.95 12.90
N PHE A 407 18.80 8.25 13.96
CA PHE A 407 20.12 7.64 14.11
C PHE A 407 20.04 6.15 14.45
N SER A 408 18.91 5.51 14.14
CA SER A 408 18.77 4.06 14.39
C SER A 408 19.77 3.27 13.56
N ASN A 409 20.34 2.22 14.13
CA ASN A 409 21.41 1.41 13.55
C ASN A 409 22.75 2.14 13.30
N CYS A 410 23.02 3.27 13.95
CA CYS A 410 24.33 3.88 13.96
C CYS A 410 25.23 3.12 14.95
N THR A 411 25.62 1.91 14.60
CA THR A 411 26.24 0.94 15.51
C THR A 411 27.62 1.36 16.04
N SER A 412 28.30 2.28 15.36
CA SER A 412 29.60 2.84 15.76
C SER A 412 29.50 4.16 16.57
N LEU A 413 28.28 4.72 16.76
CA LEU A 413 28.07 5.99 17.44
C LEU A 413 28.40 5.85 18.94
N ALA A 414 29.59 6.32 19.32
CA ALA A 414 30.12 6.11 20.67
C ALA A 414 29.66 7.14 21.69
N ALA A 415 29.28 8.32 21.23
CA ALA A 415 28.77 9.41 22.04
C ALA A 415 27.88 10.34 21.22
N VAL A 416 26.87 10.92 21.84
CA VAL A 416 26.03 11.97 21.29
C VAL A 416 25.72 12.99 22.38
N THR A 417 25.76 14.26 22.03
CA THR A 417 25.29 15.36 22.88
C THR A 417 23.94 15.80 22.37
N ILE A 418 22.91 15.66 23.18
CA ILE A 418 21.58 16.18 22.89
C ILE A 418 21.54 17.63 23.38
N PRO A 419 21.26 18.61 22.49
CA PRO A 419 21.22 20.04 22.87
C PRO A 419 20.14 20.40 23.88
N GLU A 420 20.36 21.45 24.65
CA GLU A 420 19.45 21.93 25.71
C GLU A 420 18.10 22.47 25.15
N ASN A 421 18.00 22.72 23.85
CA ASN A 421 16.75 23.15 23.20
C ASN A 421 15.88 22.02 22.66
N VAL A 422 16.36 20.78 22.72
CA VAL A 422 15.58 19.61 22.25
C VAL A 422 14.44 19.34 23.23
N THR A 423 13.22 19.30 22.69
CA THR A 423 12.00 19.02 23.45
C THR A 423 11.41 17.64 23.15
N HIS A 424 11.76 17.08 22.03
CA HIS A 424 11.18 15.82 21.52
C HIS A 424 12.25 14.91 20.93
N ILE A 425 12.26 13.65 21.34
CA ILE A 425 13.08 12.54 20.76
C ILE A 425 12.11 11.48 20.24
N GLY A 426 12.13 11.24 18.95
CA GLY A 426 11.21 10.33 18.27
C GLY A 426 11.40 8.85 18.61
N GLY A 427 10.43 8.03 18.18
CA GLY A 427 10.50 6.59 18.35
C GLY A 427 11.72 5.99 17.65
N SER A 428 12.40 5.05 18.33
CA SER A 428 13.61 4.38 17.83
C SER A 428 14.75 5.32 17.41
N ALA A 429 14.73 6.59 17.80
CA ALA A 429 15.66 7.62 17.30
C ALA A 429 17.13 7.21 17.38
N PHE A 430 17.56 6.50 18.43
CA PHE A 430 18.90 5.96 18.66
C PHE A 430 18.89 4.44 18.90
N SER A 431 17.88 3.74 18.42
CA SER A 431 17.79 2.29 18.56
C SER A 431 18.98 1.63 17.89
N ASN A 432 19.52 0.58 18.54
CA ASN A 432 20.70 -0.16 18.06
C ASN A 432 21.98 0.69 17.86
N CYS A 433 22.14 1.78 18.63
CA CYS A 433 23.42 2.48 18.78
C CYS A 433 24.32 1.71 19.75
N THR A 434 24.84 0.57 19.30
CA THR A 434 25.49 -0.42 20.18
C THR A 434 26.80 0.05 20.80
N ALA A 435 27.45 1.06 20.23
CA ALA A 435 28.67 1.65 20.77
C ALA A 435 28.43 2.79 21.78
N LEU A 436 27.18 3.28 21.93
CA LEU A 436 26.86 4.42 22.80
C LEU A 436 27.06 4.06 24.27
N LYS A 437 27.95 4.79 24.97
CA LYS A 437 28.40 4.44 26.32
C LYS A 437 27.70 5.18 27.43
N THR A 438 27.48 6.47 27.24
CA THR A 438 26.82 7.37 28.21
C THR A 438 25.83 8.26 27.48
N LEU A 439 24.74 8.60 28.14
CA LEU A 439 23.70 9.45 27.59
C LEU A 439 23.28 10.49 28.63
N HIS A 440 23.30 11.75 28.23
CA HIS A 440 22.64 12.82 28.98
C HIS A 440 21.43 13.28 28.20
N ILE A 441 20.25 13.26 28.84
CA ILE A 441 19.00 13.75 28.27
C ILE A 441 18.65 15.04 28.99
N PRO A 442 18.68 16.21 28.31
CA PRO A 442 18.38 17.50 28.89
C PRO A 442 16.98 17.60 29.52
N ASP A 443 16.82 18.46 30.51
CA ASP A 443 15.54 18.69 31.19
C ASP A 443 14.48 19.36 30.28
N SER A 444 14.89 19.93 29.15
CA SER A 444 14.02 20.43 28.08
C SER A 444 13.23 19.34 27.38
N VAL A 445 13.76 18.10 27.37
CA VAL A 445 13.09 16.96 26.71
C VAL A 445 11.87 16.57 27.52
N THR A 446 10.70 16.75 26.93
CA THR A 446 9.40 16.42 27.54
C THR A 446 8.81 15.11 27.00
N GLU A 447 9.30 14.64 25.86
CA GLU A 447 8.80 13.42 25.20
C GLU A 447 9.95 12.61 24.61
N ILE A 448 9.96 11.31 24.94
CA ILE A 448 10.87 10.31 24.37
C ILE A 448 9.98 9.21 23.79
N GLY A 449 10.08 8.97 22.49
CA GLY A 449 9.26 7.98 21.77
C GLY A 449 9.60 6.53 22.14
N THR A 450 8.73 5.63 21.75
CA THR A 450 8.90 4.19 21.98
C THR A 450 10.20 3.68 21.37
N TRP A 451 10.91 2.78 22.09
CA TRP A 451 12.16 2.13 21.64
C TRP A 451 13.32 3.10 21.35
N ALA A 452 13.25 4.36 21.80
CA ALA A 452 14.16 5.44 21.40
C ALA A 452 15.65 5.10 21.61
N PHE A 453 16.01 4.39 22.67
CA PHE A 453 17.38 3.96 23.02
C PHE A 453 17.47 2.42 23.18
N SER A 454 16.58 1.70 22.54
CA SER A 454 16.59 0.22 22.59
C SER A 454 17.86 -0.34 21.98
N VAL A 455 18.37 -1.45 22.52
CA VAL A 455 19.54 -2.17 22.03
C VAL A 455 20.84 -1.32 22.06
N CYS A 456 20.89 -0.29 22.90
CA CYS A 456 22.14 0.42 23.19
C CYS A 456 23.01 -0.41 24.15
N THR A 457 23.57 -1.50 23.63
CA THR A 457 24.20 -2.53 24.48
C THR A 457 25.44 -2.09 25.22
N SER A 458 26.14 -1.04 24.78
CA SER A 458 27.29 -0.47 25.55
C SER A 458 26.90 0.60 26.57
N LEU A 459 25.62 1.01 26.63
CA LEU A 459 25.14 2.08 27.49
C LEU A 459 25.24 1.67 28.96
N THR A 460 26.04 2.39 29.75
CA THR A 460 26.29 2.11 31.17
C THR A 460 25.54 3.05 32.10
N GLU A 461 25.27 4.26 31.66
CA GLU A 461 24.69 5.32 32.49
C GLU A 461 23.80 6.25 31.64
N VAL A 462 22.63 6.61 32.19
CA VAL A 462 21.73 7.62 31.66
C VAL A 462 21.47 8.65 32.76
N THR A 463 21.60 9.94 32.42
CA THR A 463 21.43 11.08 33.36
C THR A 463 20.45 12.12 32.78
N GLY A 464 19.91 12.98 33.64
CA GLY A 464 18.93 13.99 33.23
C GLY A 464 17.50 13.45 33.24
N MET A 465 16.73 13.74 32.19
CA MET A 465 15.33 13.30 31.99
C MET A 465 14.31 13.96 32.93
N ASN A 466 14.62 15.06 33.63
CA ASN A 466 13.67 15.62 34.61
C ASN A 466 12.42 16.23 33.95
N GLY A 467 12.45 16.50 32.63
CA GLY A 467 11.31 17.04 31.89
C GLY A 467 10.23 16.02 31.52
N ILE A 468 10.56 14.72 31.55
CA ILE A 468 9.63 13.68 31.08
C ILE A 468 8.60 13.30 32.15
N THR A 469 7.39 12.96 31.69
CA THR A 469 6.30 12.48 32.56
C THR A 469 5.98 11.00 32.36
N ARG A 470 6.53 10.37 31.34
CA ARG A 470 6.36 8.95 31.01
C ARG A 470 7.65 8.36 30.47
N LEU A 471 7.92 7.12 30.80
CA LEU A 471 8.88 6.28 30.11
C LEU A 471 8.09 5.40 29.14
N GLU A 472 8.24 5.63 27.86
CA GLU A 472 7.50 4.91 26.82
C GLU A 472 7.94 3.45 26.67
N SER A 473 7.18 2.69 25.91
CA SER A 473 7.48 1.26 25.70
C SER A 473 8.86 1.07 25.09
N GLY A 474 9.64 0.13 25.68
CA GLY A 474 10.93 -0.32 25.17
C GLY A 474 12.04 0.74 25.20
N VAL A 475 11.86 1.89 25.83
CA VAL A 475 12.79 3.03 25.70
C VAL A 475 14.26 2.68 25.95
N PHE A 476 14.57 1.80 26.90
CA PHE A 476 15.90 1.25 27.22
C PHE A 476 15.94 -0.27 27.12
N ASN A 477 15.06 -0.86 26.32
CA ASN A 477 15.03 -2.31 26.14
C ASN A 477 16.38 -2.84 25.65
N ASN A 478 16.85 -3.94 26.20
CA ASN A 478 18.10 -4.59 25.80
C ASN A 478 19.36 -3.68 25.94
N CYS A 479 19.36 -2.72 26.87
CA CYS A 479 20.54 -1.99 27.29
C CYS A 479 21.35 -2.87 28.27
N THR A 480 21.97 -3.91 27.77
CA THR A 480 22.54 -5.02 28.58
C THR A 480 23.62 -4.60 29.56
N ASN A 481 24.31 -3.47 29.31
CA ASN A 481 25.35 -2.93 30.21
C ASN A 481 24.88 -1.80 31.10
N LEU A 482 23.59 -1.40 31.08
CA LEU A 482 23.05 -0.32 31.91
C LEU A 482 23.10 -0.72 33.41
N GLN A 483 23.99 -0.09 34.17
CA GLN A 483 24.25 -0.44 35.58
C GLN A 483 23.31 0.26 36.55
N SER A 484 22.96 1.51 36.24
CA SER A 484 22.09 2.33 37.05
C SER A 484 21.34 3.37 36.22
N ILE A 485 20.13 3.68 36.64
CA ILE A 485 19.30 4.75 36.10
C ILE A 485 18.44 5.31 37.21
N THR A 486 18.21 6.63 37.18
CA THR A 486 17.28 7.31 38.09
C THR A 486 15.99 7.63 37.34
N ILE A 487 14.86 7.13 37.86
CA ILE A 487 13.55 7.51 37.33
C ILE A 487 13.18 8.88 37.93
N PRO A 488 12.97 9.93 37.12
CA PRO A 488 12.63 11.26 37.62
C PRO A 488 11.32 11.27 38.41
N ALA A 489 11.21 12.21 39.34
CA ALA A 489 10.02 12.34 40.20
C ALA A 489 8.75 12.72 39.43
N GLY A 490 8.89 13.30 38.21
CA GLY A 490 7.77 13.67 37.36
C GLY A 490 7.13 12.48 36.62
N VAL A 491 7.79 11.31 36.61
CA VAL A 491 7.32 10.15 35.85
C VAL A 491 6.12 9.50 36.52
N THR A 492 5.03 9.36 35.77
CA THR A 492 3.77 8.75 36.24
C THR A 492 3.56 7.32 35.72
N SER A 493 4.23 6.93 34.65
CA SER A 493 4.13 5.57 34.10
C SER A 493 5.46 5.05 33.53
N ILE A 494 5.70 3.75 33.71
CA ILE A 494 6.80 3.00 33.12
C ILE A 494 6.18 2.07 32.07
N GLY A 495 6.48 2.29 30.80
CA GLY A 495 5.89 1.58 29.66
C GLY A 495 6.31 0.11 29.57
N SER A 496 5.64 -0.63 28.72
CA SER A 496 5.92 -2.04 28.48
C SER A 496 7.36 -2.24 27.99
N SER A 497 8.06 -3.23 28.58
CA SER A 497 9.44 -3.58 28.27
C SER A 497 10.45 -2.41 28.39
N ALA A 498 10.13 -1.34 29.11
CA ALA A 498 10.95 -0.12 29.16
C ALA A 498 12.41 -0.39 29.55
N PHE A 499 12.66 -1.38 30.41
CA PHE A 499 13.98 -1.84 30.88
C PHE A 499 14.19 -3.34 30.69
N ALA A 500 13.40 -4.00 29.86
CA ALA A 500 13.56 -5.43 29.68
C ALA A 500 14.95 -5.77 29.14
N TYR A 501 15.57 -6.85 29.66
CA TYR A 501 16.93 -7.30 29.31
C TYR A 501 18.05 -6.28 29.60
N CYS A 502 17.86 -5.43 30.63
CA CYS A 502 18.94 -4.63 31.20
C CYS A 502 19.75 -5.48 32.19
N ASP A 503 20.62 -6.37 31.65
CA ASP A 503 21.28 -7.42 32.42
C ASP A 503 22.19 -6.93 33.54
N ALA A 504 22.86 -5.78 33.33
CA ALA A 504 23.77 -5.20 34.33
C ALA A 504 23.06 -4.39 35.42
N LEU A 505 21.75 -4.12 35.28
CA LEU A 505 20.99 -3.31 36.24
C LEU A 505 20.86 -4.06 37.57
N THR A 506 21.44 -3.54 38.63
CA THR A 506 21.48 -4.24 39.94
C THR A 506 20.43 -3.77 40.93
N ALA A 507 20.01 -2.52 40.80
CA ALA A 507 19.00 -1.91 41.66
C ALA A 507 18.28 -0.77 40.93
N ILE A 508 17.01 -0.55 41.25
CA ILE A 508 16.21 0.60 40.76
C ILE A 508 15.29 1.09 41.87
N VAL A 509 15.10 2.40 41.91
CA VAL A 509 14.14 3.09 42.77
C VAL A 509 13.06 3.68 41.84
N ILE A 510 11.84 3.23 42.03
CA ILE A 510 10.68 3.77 41.33
C ILE A 510 10.17 4.97 42.15
N SER A 511 9.98 6.11 41.48
CA SER A 511 9.57 7.37 42.12
C SER A 511 8.12 7.35 42.60
N ASP A 512 7.81 8.08 43.69
CA ASP A 512 6.48 8.11 44.31
C ASP A 512 5.33 8.58 43.40
N GLY A 513 5.63 9.22 42.26
CA GLY A 513 4.64 9.65 41.27
C GLY A 513 4.14 8.53 40.32
N VAL A 514 4.86 7.42 40.27
CA VAL A 514 4.53 6.34 39.33
C VAL A 514 3.27 5.59 39.79
N THR A 515 2.28 5.53 38.89
CA THR A 515 1.01 4.82 39.11
C THR A 515 0.93 3.53 38.29
N GLU A 516 1.74 3.39 37.25
CA GLU A 516 1.69 2.26 36.33
C GLU A 516 3.08 1.70 36.01
N ILE A 517 3.22 0.37 36.10
CA ILE A 517 4.36 -0.42 35.60
C ILE A 517 3.82 -1.32 34.51
N GLY A 518 4.27 -1.15 33.27
CA GLY A 518 3.79 -1.87 32.09
C GLY A 518 4.26 -3.32 32.01
N ASP A 519 3.73 -4.03 31.02
CA ASP A 519 4.07 -5.43 30.79
C ASP A 519 5.57 -5.62 30.55
N ARG A 520 6.15 -6.63 31.17
CA ARG A 520 7.58 -6.98 31.01
C ARG A 520 8.54 -5.82 31.27
N ALA A 521 8.13 -4.79 32.01
CA ALA A 521 8.92 -3.57 32.19
C ALA A 521 10.37 -3.82 32.63
N PHE A 522 10.62 -4.83 33.47
CA PHE A 522 11.94 -5.25 33.96
C PHE A 522 12.22 -6.73 33.66
N ASN A 523 11.49 -7.32 32.74
CA ASN A 523 11.67 -8.74 32.37
C ASN A 523 13.11 -9.01 31.95
N GLY A 524 13.71 -10.12 32.38
CA GLY A 524 15.04 -10.52 31.96
C GLY A 524 16.19 -9.67 32.51
N CYS A 525 15.97 -8.77 33.48
CA CYS A 525 17.05 -8.06 34.17
C CYS A 525 17.79 -8.99 35.11
N THR A 526 18.72 -9.78 34.59
CA THR A 526 19.36 -10.91 35.27
C THR A 526 20.24 -10.55 36.47
N SER A 527 20.59 -9.29 36.68
CA SER A 527 21.31 -8.78 37.86
C SER A 527 20.44 -8.03 38.86
N LEU A 528 19.15 -7.77 38.58
CA LEU A 528 18.30 -6.90 39.36
C LEU A 528 17.84 -7.57 40.67
N LYS A 529 18.49 -7.22 41.78
CA LYS A 529 18.26 -7.76 43.11
C LYS A 529 17.43 -6.87 44.02
N LYS A 530 17.34 -5.55 43.71
CA LYS A 530 16.66 -4.56 44.56
C LYS A 530 15.77 -3.70 43.74
N ILE A 531 14.49 -3.69 44.03
CA ILE A 531 13.49 -2.79 43.48
C ILE A 531 12.74 -2.15 44.64
N SER A 532 12.68 -0.79 44.67
CA SER A 532 11.79 -0.05 45.55
C SER A 532 10.55 0.33 44.76
N ILE A 533 9.39 -0.18 45.14
CA ILE A 533 8.10 0.11 44.49
C ILE A 533 7.28 0.94 45.47
N PRO A 534 6.86 2.15 45.12
CA PRO A 534 6.07 3.04 45.98
C PRO A 534 4.61 2.57 46.08
N GLU A 535 3.90 3.03 47.09
CA GLU A 535 2.47 2.72 47.28
C GLU A 535 1.57 3.32 46.22
N SER A 536 2.05 4.36 45.48
CA SER A 536 1.34 4.99 44.38
C SER A 536 1.09 4.04 43.18
N VAL A 537 1.84 2.92 43.07
CA VAL A 537 1.67 2.00 41.94
C VAL A 537 0.31 1.28 42.03
N GLU A 538 -0.57 1.63 41.11
CA GLU A 538 -1.94 1.11 40.99
C GLU A 538 -2.04 -0.08 40.02
N THR A 539 -1.18 -0.15 38.98
CA THR A 539 -1.17 -1.24 38.01
C THR A 539 0.22 -1.81 37.81
N ILE A 540 0.31 -3.13 37.73
CA ILE A 540 1.53 -3.88 37.42
C ILE A 540 1.21 -4.83 36.26
N GLY A 541 1.88 -4.63 35.15
CA GLY A 541 1.68 -5.37 33.92
C GLY A 541 2.15 -6.81 33.96
N GLU A 542 1.78 -7.57 32.95
CA GLU A 542 2.11 -8.98 32.79
C GLU A 542 3.62 -9.20 32.81
N LYS A 543 4.08 -10.14 33.65
CA LYS A 543 5.50 -10.53 33.70
C LYS A 543 6.47 -9.37 33.93
N ALA A 544 6.02 -8.30 34.59
CA ALA A 544 6.80 -7.05 34.76
C ALA A 544 8.18 -7.27 35.37
N PHE A 545 8.34 -8.28 36.22
CA PHE A 545 9.59 -8.60 36.94
C PHE A 545 10.10 -10.02 36.65
N GLN A 546 9.56 -10.69 35.66
CA GLN A 546 9.94 -12.07 35.32
C GLN A 546 11.44 -12.15 35.01
N ASP A 547 12.07 -13.30 35.41
CA ASP A 547 13.49 -13.58 35.19
C ASP A 547 14.44 -12.57 35.88
N THR A 548 13.97 -11.95 36.99
CA THR A 548 14.81 -11.14 37.87
C THR A 548 15.15 -11.85 39.14
N PRO A 549 16.39 -11.71 39.67
CA PRO A 549 16.74 -12.23 41.00
C PRO A 549 15.90 -11.63 42.11
N TRP A 550 15.38 -10.42 41.96
CA TRP A 550 14.46 -9.77 42.88
C TRP A 550 13.17 -10.59 43.06
N LEU A 551 12.56 -11.04 41.96
CA LEU A 551 11.36 -11.89 42.01
C LEU A 551 11.68 -13.25 42.62
N THR A 552 12.78 -13.89 42.24
CA THR A 552 13.23 -15.16 42.83
C THR A 552 13.40 -15.05 44.35
N LEU A 553 14.04 -13.99 44.87
CA LEU A 553 14.20 -13.75 46.30
C LEU A 553 12.86 -13.53 47.02
N LYS A 554 11.88 -12.90 46.35
CA LYS A 554 10.51 -12.77 46.87
C LYS A 554 9.80 -14.12 46.97
N GLN A 555 9.95 -14.96 45.95
CA GLN A 555 9.39 -16.31 45.87
C GLN A 555 10.03 -17.27 46.89
N GLU A 556 11.33 -17.14 47.20
CA GLU A 556 11.98 -17.90 48.28
C GLU A 556 11.37 -17.63 49.65
N GLY A 557 10.86 -16.41 49.88
CA GLY A 557 10.21 -15.98 51.13
C GLY A 557 8.71 -16.29 51.19
N SER A 558 8.04 -16.45 50.07
CA SER A 558 6.61 -16.73 49.95
C SER A 558 6.25 -17.20 48.54
N THR A 559 5.45 -18.28 48.44
CA THR A 559 4.96 -18.75 47.12
C THR A 559 4.00 -17.78 46.43
N LEU A 560 3.47 -16.80 47.18
CA LEU A 560 2.66 -15.70 46.62
C LEU A 560 3.43 -14.36 46.73
N VAL A 561 3.71 -13.71 45.63
CA VAL A 561 4.31 -12.38 45.61
C VAL A 561 3.20 -11.33 45.52
N ILE A 562 3.06 -10.59 46.62
CA ILE A 562 2.04 -9.53 46.75
C ILE A 562 2.75 -8.19 46.91
N ILE A 563 2.33 -7.22 46.09
CA ILE A 563 2.84 -5.84 46.06
C ILE A 563 1.64 -4.90 46.14
N ASN A 564 1.61 -3.97 47.10
CA ASN A 564 0.53 -3.00 47.26
C ASN A 564 -0.87 -3.66 47.20
N ASN A 565 -1.07 -4.75 47.92
CA ASN A 565 -2.31 -5.54 47.93
C ASN A 565 -2.69 -6.22 46.58
N LYS A 566 -1.77 -6.27 45.62
CA LYS A 566 -1.93 -6.94 44.32
C LYS A 566 -1.15 -8.24 44.30
N LEU A 567 -1.77 -9.32 43.86
CA LEU A 567 -1.09 -10.60 43.68
C LEU A 567 -0.44 -10.58 42.29
N VAL A 568 0.88 -10.46 42.24
CA VAL A 568 1.65 -10.28 41.02
C VAL A 568 2.21 -11.62 40.51
N ASP A 569 2.56 -12.54 41.40
CA ASP A 569 3.12 -13.83 41.01
C ASP A 569 2.77 -14.95 42.02
N GLY A 570 2.39 -16.08 41.49
CA GLY A 570 2.08 -17.34 42.22
C GLY A 570 2.46 -18.57 41.39
N ALA A 571 3.31 -18.41 40.36
CA ALA A 571 3.65 -19.48 39.42
C ALA A 571 4.26 -20.73 40.06
N ASN A 572 4.94 -20.58 41.21
CA ASN A 572 5.56 -21.69 41.98
C ASN A 572 4.62 -22.36 42.99
N CYS A 573 3.33 -22.01 42.99
CA CYS A 573 2.35 -22.56 43.89
C CYS A 573 2.01 -24.01 43.54
N SER A 574 1.69 -24.82 44.59
CA SER A 574 1.20 -26.17 44.39
C SER A 574 0.15 -26.54 45.43
N GLY A 575 -0.74 -27.48 45.06
CA GLY A 575 -1.84 -27.90 45.94
C GLY A 575 -2.98 -26.88 45.98
N ASN A 576 -3.65 -26.81 47.14
CA ASN A 576 -4.70 -25.82 47.38
C ASN A 576 -4.11 -24.56 48.02
N ILE A 577 -4.31 -23.43 47.35
CA ILE A 577 -3.79 -22.13 47.77
C ILE A 577 -4.93 -21.27 48.34
N ILE A 578 -4.65 -20.54 49.42
CA ILE A 578 -5.53 -19.54 49.99
C ILE A 578 -4.85 -18.18 49.77
N ILE A 579 -5.44 -17.33 48.94
CA ILE A 579 -4.98 -15.94 48.79
C ILE A 579 -5.28 -15.19 50.09
N PRO A 580 -4.30 -14.45 50.67
CA PRO A 580 -4.51 -13.73 51.92
C PRO A 580 -5.60 -12.66 51.80
N ASN A 581 -6.33 -12.41 52.90
CA ASN A 581 -7.21 -11.27 53.01
C ASN A 581 -6.42 -9.96 52.81
N GLY A 582 -7.02 -8.96 52.16
CA GLY A 582 -6.38 -7.68 51.85
C GLY A 582 -5.87 -7.60 50.40
N VAL A 583 -5.79 -8.74 49.69
CA VAL A 583 -5.52 -8.70 48.24
C VAL A 583 -6.75 -8.14 47.52
N THR A 584 -6.52 -7.16 46.66
CA THR A 584 -7.59 -6.45 45.92
C THR A 584 -7.65 -6.84 44.47
N SER A 585 -6.56 -7.34 43.86
CA SER A 585 -6.51 -7.84 42.50
C SER A 585 -5.58 -9.04 42.34
N ILE A 586 -5.87 -9.89 41.37
CA ILE A 586 -4.96 -10.89 40.83
C ILE A 586 -4.50 -10.37 39.46
N GLU A 587 -3.20 -10.06 39.35
CA GLU A 587 -2.64 -9.43 38.19
C GLU A 587 -2.55 -10.39 37.00
N SER A 588 -2.30 -9.84 35.80
CA SER A 588 -2.17 -10.64 34.57
C SER A 588 -1.07 -11.69 34.70
N SER A 589 -1.36 -12.90 34.24
CA SER A 589 -0.47 -14.09 34.27
C SER A 589 0.04 -14.48 35.65
N ALA A 590 -0.57 -14.03 36.76
CA ALA A 590 -0.08 -14.26 38.11
C ALA A 590 0.11 -15.75 38.46
N PHE A 591 -0.71 -16.67 37.93
CA PHE A 591 -0.59 -18.12 38.04
C PHE A 591 -0.44 -18.79 36.65
N ALA A 592 -0.05 -18.08 35.62
CA ALA A 592 0.05 -18.68 34.30
C ALA A 592 1.01 -19.89 34.32
N ASP A 593 0.60 -20.99 33.68
CA ASP A 593 1.32 -22.25 33.58
C ASP A 593 1.63 -22.90 34.94
N CYS A 594 0.90 -22.51 36.01
CA CYS A 594 1.06 -23.10 37.33
C CYS A 594 0.44 -24.51 37.39
N THR A 595 1.12 -25.49 36.81
CA THR A 595 0.65 -26.89 36.75
C THR A 595 0.58 -27.57 38.10
N GLY A 596 1.21 -27.01 39.15
CA GLY A 596 1.15 -27.52 40.54
C GLY A 596 -0.17 -27.16 41.26
N LEU A 597 -0.91 -26.14 40.77
CA LEU A 597 -2.11 -25.61 41.42
C LEU A 597 -3.31 -26.57 41.24
N THR A 598 -3.90 -27.07 42.30
CA THR A 598 -5.06 -27.98 42.25
C THR A 598 -6.36 -27.33 42.69
N GLY A 599 -6.27 -26.26 43.49
CA GLY A 599 -7.40 -25.46 43.93
C GLY A 599 -6.97 -24.10 44.42
N ILE A 600 -7.89 -23.14 44.41
CA ILE A 600 -7.60 -21.78 44.90
C ILE A 600 -8.82 -21.20 45.60
N THR A 601 -8.57 -20.51 46.73
CA THR A 601 -9.57 -19.71 47.43
C THR A 601 -9.25 -18.24 47.25
N ILE A 602 -10.14 -17.50 46.56
CA ILE A 602 -10.02 -16.07 46.31
C ILE A 602 -10.86 -15.36 47.38
N PRO A 603 -10.27 -14.39 48.15
CA PRO A 603 -11.01 -13.68 49.20
C PRO A 603 -11.97 -12.65 48.66
N ASP A 604 -13.00 -12.27 49.44
CA ASP A 604 -14.04 -11.29 49.08
C ASP A 604 -13.53 -9.88 48.78
N GLY A 605 -12.28 -9.56 49.08
CA GLY A 605 -11.67 -8.28 48.77
C GLY A 605 -11.21 -8.10 47.32
N VAL A 606 -11.09 -9.20 46.56
CA VAL A 606 -10.61 -9.18 45.17
C VAL A 606 -11.71 -8.66 44.27
N THR A 607 -11.39 -7.62 43.49
CA THR A 607 -12.32 -6.95 42.57
C THR A 607 -12.05 -7.27 41.09
N SER A 608 -10.82 -7.71 40.74
CA SER A 608 -10.42 -8.07 39.40
C SER A 608 -9.49 -9.26 39.30
N ILE A 609 -9.64 -10.04 38.24
CA ILE A 609 -8.75 -11.11 37.81
C ILE A 609 -8.21 -10.71 36.44
N GLY A 610 -6.88 -10.60 36.31
CA GLY A 610 -6.18 -10.10 35.11
C GLY A 610 -6.21 -11.06 33.94
N ASN A 611 -5.67 -10.62 32.82
CA ASN A 611 -5.54 -11.43 31.61
C ASN A 611 -4.65 -12.65 31.90
N SER A 612 -5.03 -13.81 31.38
CA SER A 612 -4.27 -15.05 31.50
C SER A 612 -3.92 -15.44 32.95
N ALA A 613 -4.58 -14.87 33.98
CA ALA A 613 -4.19 -15.00 35.37
C ALA A 613 -4.03 -16.47 35.83
N PHE A 614 -4.83 -17.38 35.29
CA PHE A 614 -4.78 -18.81 35.53
C PHE A 614 -4.60 -19.65 34.26
N SER A 615 -4.18 -19.02 33.17
CA SER A 615 -3.98 -19.72 31.90
C SER A 615 -2.98 -20.87 32.06
N GLY A 616 -3.27 -22.06 31.52
CA GLY A 616 -2.37 -23.22 31.61
C GLY A 616 -2.30 -23.87 32.99
N CYS A 617 -3.22 -23.54 33.93
CA CYS A 617 -3.34 -24.23 35.20
C CYS A 617 -4.00 -25.62 35.03
N ASP A 618 -3.31 -26.54 34.37
CA ASP A 618 -3.84 -27.84 33.91
C ASP A 618 -4.47 -28.71 35.01
N ASN A 619 -4.01 -28.59 36.25
CA ASN A 619 -4.48 -29.37 37.38
C ASN A 619 -5.51 -28.65 38.26
N LEU A 620 -5.90 -27.43 37.94
CA LEU A 620 -6.92 -26.66 38.65
C LEU A 620 -8.30 -27.32 38.45
N VAL A 621 -8.88 -27.88 39.54
CA VAL A 621 -10.12 -28.66 39.48
C VAL A 621 -11.36 -27.79 39.62
N SER A 622 -11.29 -26.78 40.49
CA SER A 622 -12.40 -25.85 40.74
C SER A 622 -11.89 -24.51 41.24
N VAL A 623 -12.64 -23.47 40.94
CA VAL A 623 -12.42 -22.13 41.46
C VAL A 623 -13.76 -21.52 41.86
N THR A 624 -13.80 -20.90 43.04
CA THR A 624 -14.91 -20.06 43.47
C THR A 624 -14.50 -18.61 43.36
N ILE A 625 -15.13 -17.88 42.43
CA ILE A 625 -14.85 -16.46 42.22
C ILE A 625 -15.83 -15.69 43.12
N PRO A 626 -15.34 -14.82 44.03
CA PRO A 626 -16.21 -14.09 44.97
C PRO A 626 -17.07 -13.03 44.23
N GLU A 627 -18.21 -12.69 44.85
CA GLU A 627 -19.14 -11.69 44.31
C GLU A 627 -18.56 -10.26 44.17
N SER A 628 -17.42 -10.00 44.82
CA SER A 628 -16.68 -8.74 44.72
C SER A 628 -15.99 -8.56 43.35
N VAL A 629 -15.74 -9.67 42.62
CA VAL A 629 -15.07 -9.60 41.30
C VAL A 629 -16.04 -9.08 40.25
N THR A 630 -15.63 -7.99 39.60
CA THR A 630 -16.40 -7.31 38.56
C THR A 630 -15.77 -7.47 37.17
N VAL A 631 -14.50 -7.84 37.11
CA VAL A 631 -13.72 -8.00 35.86
C VAL A 631 -12.95 -9.32 35.89
N ILE A 632 -13.10 -10.09 34.81
CA ILE A 632 -12.30 -11.29 34.52
C ILE A 632 -11.69 -11.07 33.13
N GLY A 633 -10.36 -11.00 33.04
CA GLY A 633 -9.62 -10.64 31.84
C GLY A 633 -9.65 -11.70 30.73
N ASN A 634 -9.11 -11.32 29.58
CA ASN A 634 -8.97 -12.24 28.44
C ASN A 634 -8.15 -13.47 28.85
N SER A 635 -8.54 -14.64 28.37
CA SER A 635 -7.82 -15.91 28.63
C SER A 635 -7.63 -16.24 30.10
N ALA A 636 -8.36 -15.62 31.04
CA ALA A 636 -8.07 -15.70 32.46
C ALA A 636 -8.00 -17.15 32.98
N PHE A 637 -8.78 -18.07 32.44
CA PHE A 637 -8.79 -19.50 32.73
C PHE A 637 -8.54 -20.37 31.49
N ALA A 638 -7.87 -19.83 30.48
CA ALA A 638 -7.56 -20.58 29.27
C ALA A 638 -6.78 -21.85 29.57
N ASN A 639 -7.14 -22.96 28.90
CA ASN A 639 -6.46 -24.26 29.04
C ASN A 639 -6.39 -24.80 30.47
N CYS A 640 -7.34 -24.43 31.35
CA CYS A 640 -7.49 -25.13 32.65
C CYS A 640 -8.14 -26.49 32.41
N THR A 641 -7.36 -27.43 31.88
CA THR A 641 -7.88 -28.70 31.32
C THR A 641 -8.56 -29.60 32.33
N SER A 642 -8.29 -29.46 33.66
CA SER A 642 -8.94 -30.17 34.73
C SER A 642 -10.12 -29.48 35.40
N LEU A 643 -10.43 -28.21 35.00
CA LEU A 643 -11.50 -27.43 35.60
C LEU A 643 -12.87 -28.03 35.28
N LYS A 644 -13.60 -28.45 36.30
CA LYS A 644 -14.90 -29.16 36.20
C LYS A 644 -16.08 -28.21 36.32
N SER A 645 -15.94 -27.20 37.17
CA SER A 645 -16.99 -26.20 37.43
C SER A 645 -16.39 -24.85 37.81
N VAL A 646 -17.10 -23.79 37.45
CA VAL A 646 -16.79 -22.41 37.85
C VAL A 646 -18.09 -21.69 38.23
N SER A 647 -18.04 -20.94 39.33
CA SER A 647 -19.12 -20.04 39.73
C SER A 647 -18.75 -18.61 39.34
N LEU A 648 -19.53 -18.03 38.47
CA LEU A 648 -19.31 -16.65 38.00
C LEU A 648 -20.05 -15.65 38.90
N PRO A 649 -19.42 -14.52 39.27
CA PRO A 649 -20.03 -13.50 40.12
C PRO A 649 -21.17 -12.74 39.37
N LYS A 650 -22.23 -12.38 40.10
CA LYS A 650 -23.43 -11.73 39.54
C LYS A 650 -23.19 -10.32 39.03
N GLN A 651 -22.11 -9.68 39.49
CA GLN A 651 -21.73 -8.30 39.10
C GLN A 651 -21.03 -8.25 37.74
N LEU A 652 -20.67 -9.39 37.17
CA LEU A 652 -19.97 -9.48 35.90
C LEU A 652 -20.87 -8.91 34.77
N LYS A 653 -20.27 -8.04 33.92
CA LYS A 653 -20.96 -7.40 32.81
C LYS A 653 -20.64 -8.01 31.44
N LYS A 654 -19.49 -8.67 31.37
CA LYS A 654 -18.95 -9.25 30.15
C LYS A 654 -18.11 -10.48 30.49
N LEU A 655 -18.12 -11.47 29.60
CA LEU A 655 -17.08 -12.48 29.51
C LEU A 655 -16.12 -12.10 28.41
N GLU A 656 -14.85 -11.94 28.77
CA GLU A 656 -13.82 -11.52 27.82
C GLU A 656 -13.44 -12.64 26.84
N ASN A 657 -12.65 -12.30 25.82
CA ASN A 657 -12.24 -13.26 24.81
C ASN A 657 -11.43 -14.39 25.45
N TRP A 658 -11.62 -15.61 24.96
CA TRP A 658 -10.87 -16.83 25.36
C TRP A 658 -10.92 -17.18 26.86
N THR A 659 -11.81 -16.57 27.63
CA THR A 659 -11.80 -16.67 29.10
C THR A 659 -11.68 -18.13 29.60
N PHE A 660 -12.39 -19.08 29.00
CA PHE A 660 -12.39 -20.53 29.36
C PHE A 660 -12.01 -21.41 28.15
N ILE A 661 -11.34 -20.86 27.12
CA ILE A 661 -10.90 -21.66 25.97
C ILE A 661 -10.13 -22.90 26.43
N GLY A 662 -10.44 -24.08 25.87
CA GLY A 662 -9.71 -25.31 26.17
C GLY A 662 -9.96 -25.92 27.56
N CYS A 663 -10.96 -25.45 28.32
CA CYS A 663 -11.36 -26.09 29.58
C CYS A 663 -12.11 -27.42 29.32
N THR A 664 -11.37 -28.44 28.91
CA THR A 664 -11.95 -29.67 28.34
C THR A 664 -12.77 -30.48 29.33
N LYS A 665 -12.59 -30.34 30.68
CA LYS A 665 -13.39 -31.03 31.69
C LYS A 665 -14.55 -30.22 32.26
N LEU A 666 -14.74 -28.96 31.82
CA LEU A 666 -15.87 -28.14 32.24
C LEU A 666 -17.18 -28.77 31.74
N THR A 667 -18.14 -29.04 32.65
CA THR A 667 -19.37 -29.75 32.29
C THR A 667 -20.59 -28.87 32.23
N GLU A 668 -20.62 -27.81 33.01
CA GLU A 668 -21.73 -26.87 33.10
C GLU A 668 -21.23 -25.46 33.44
N VAL A 669 -21.96 -24.46 32.95
CA VAL A 669 -21.73 -23.04 33.29
C VAL A 669 -23.07 -22.30 33.30
N THR A 670 -23.25 -21.43 34.29
CA THR A 670 -24.36 -20.48 34.35
C THR A 670 -23.81 -19.09 34.14
N ILE A 671 -24.22 -18.47 33.05
CA ILE A 671 -23.90 -17.06 32.76
C ILE A 671 -24.82 -16.17 33.61
N PRO A 672 -24.26 -15.22 34.40
CA PRO A 672 -25.07 -14.36 35.27
C PRO A 672 -25.98 -13.39 34.46
N ASP A 673 -27.14 -13.04 35.07
CA ASP A 673 -28.12 -12.12 34.47
C ASP A 673 -27.58 -10.71 34.14
N GLY A 674 -26.44 -10.33 34.68
CA GLY A 674 -25.78 -9.03 34.39
C GLY A 674 -24.95 -9.00 33.13
N VAL A 675 -24.63 -10.17 32.55
CA VAL A 675 -23.71 -10.28 31.38
C VAL A 675 -24.48 -9.90 30.11
N ALA A 676 -23.92 -8.97 29.35
CA ALA A 676 -24.46 -8.50 28.06
C ALA A 676 -23.69 -9.04 26.85
N ASP A 677 -22.39 -9.34 26.99
CA ASP A 677 -21.49 -9.75 25.90
C ASP A 677 -20.69 -10.99 26.30
N ILE A 678 -20.60 -11.99 25.41
CA ILE A 678 -19.76 -13.17 25.51
C ILE A 678 -18.70 -13.10 24.41
N GLY A 679 -17.45 -13.00 24.81
CA GLY A 679 -16.28 -12.75 23.95
C GLY A 679 -15.96 -13.86 22.95
N ILE A 680 -15.06 -13.56 22.05
CA ILE A 680 -14.57 -14.47 21.01
C ILE A 680 -14.03 -15.73 21.68
N GLN A 681 -14.48 -16.91 21.18
CA GLN A 681 -14.00 -18.22 21.63
C GLN A 681 -14.03 -18.43 23.17
N ALA A 682 -14.92 -17.73 23.88
CA ALA A 682 -14.93 -17.74 25.35
C ALA A 682 -14.99 -19.14 25.94
N PHE A 683 -15.66 -20.12 25.29
CA PHE A 683 -15.75 -21.53 25.66
C PHE A 683 -15.31 -22.48 24.54
N TYR A 684 -14.52 -22.00 23.59
CA TYR A 684 -14.04 -22.82 22.47
C TYR A 684 -13.27 -24.05 22.99
N ASN A 685 -13.51 -25.23 22.39
CA ASN A 685 -12.92 -26.52 22.82
C ASN A 685 -13.24 -26.96 24.28
N CYS A 686 -14.27 -26.42 24.91
CA CYS A 686 -14.79 -27.01 26.16
C CYS A 686 -15.59 -28.30 25.84
N SER A 687 -14.89 -29.33 25.42
CA SER A 687 -15.50 -30.51 24.76
C SER A 687 -16.49 -31.30 25.64
N ASN A 688 -16.42 -31.17 26.97
CA ASN A 688 -17.38 -31.80 27.89
C ASN A 688 -18.50 -30.86 28.36
N LEU A 689 -18.54 -29.60 27.92
CA LEU A 689 -19.57 -28.64 28.34
C LEU A 689 -20.92 -28.98 27.72
N LYS A 690 -21.79 -29.54 28.50
CA LYS A 690 -23.11 -30.07 28.09
C LYS A 690 -24.26 -29.12 28.40
N THR A 691 -24.11 -28.32 29.45
CA THR A 691 -25.16 -27.45 29.95
C THR A 691 -24.66 -26.04 30.08
N ILE A 692 -25.32 -25.11 29.35
CA ILE A 692 -25.04 -23.70 29.44
C ILE A 692 -26.37 -22.98 29.68
N SER A 693 -26.45 -22.17 30.73
CA SER A 693 -27.56 -21.24 30.95
C SER A 693 -27.17 -19.87 30.47
N ILE A 694 -27.81 -19.38 29.41
CA ILE A 694 -27.57 -18.07 28.80
C ILE A 694 -28.77 -17.17 29.09
N PRO A 695 -28.63 -16.11 29.90
CA PRO A 695 -29.72 -15.20 30.23
C PRO A 695 -30.13 -14.30 29.07
N LYS A 696 -31.35 -13.74 29.14
CA LYS A 696 -31.83 -12.80 28.12
C LYS A 696 -31.07 -11.46 28.06
N SER A 697 -30.28 -11.15 29.10
CA SER A 697 -29.40 -9.98 29.13
C SER A 697 -28.29 -10.06 28.09
N VAL A 698 -27.90 -11.26 27.65
CA VAL A 698 -26.88 -11.46 26.62
C VAL A 698 -27.43 -11.02 25.27
N THR A 699 -26.90 -9.92 24.76
CA THR A 699 -27.25 -9.30 23.49
C THR A 699 -26.17 -9.44 22.43
N ALA A 700 -24.96 -9.87 22.82
CA ALA A 700 -23.87 -10.17 21.91
C ALA A 700 -23.19 -11.50 22.29
N ILE A 701 -22.99 -12.36 21.31
CA ILE A 701 -22.20 -13.58 21.40
C ILE A 701 -21.25 -13.57 20.23
N ARG A 702 -19.95 -13.45 20.54
CA ARG A 702 -18.91 -13.25 19.55
C ARG A 702 -18.55 -14.56 18.84
N GLU A 703 -17.71 -14.44 17.85
CA GLU A 703 -17.26 -15.52 16.97
C GLU A 703 -16.81 -16.77 17.76
N ASN A 704 -17.29 -17.94 17.34
CA ASN A 704 -16.88 -19.26 17.85
C ASN A 704 -16.96 -19.43 19.37
N ALA A 705 -17.75 -18.58 20.08
CA ALA A 705 -17.80 -18.56 21.55
C ALA A 705 -18.05 -19.93 22.16
N PHE A 706 -18.84 -20.81 21.53
CA PHE A 706 -19.22 -22.14 22.00
C PHE A 706 -18.82 -23.28 21.05
N GLN A 707 -17.98 -22.98 20.03
CA GLN A 707 -17.58 -23.98 19.02
C GLN A 707 -16.83 -25.16 19.72
N ASN A 708 -17.04 -26.39 19.25
CA ASN A 708 -16.46 -27.61 19.77
C ASN A 708 -16.85 -27.89 21.25
N THR A 709 -18.03 -27.44 21.69
CA THR A 709 -18.62 -27.84 22.96
C THR A 709 -19.66 -28.95 22.75
N ALA A 710 -19.82 -29.83 23.72
CA ALA A 710 -20.90 -30.85 23.67
C ALA A 710 -22.30 -30.22 23.62
N TRP A 711 -22.46 -29.00 24.16
CA TRP A 711 -23.71 -28.23 24.08
C TRP A 711 -24.00 -27.77 22.62
N MET A 712 -22.98 -27.24 21.93
CA MET A 712 -23.14 -26.79 20.52
C MET A 712 -23.45 -27.98 19.61
N GLU A 713 -22.76 -29.11 19.79
CA GLU A 713 -23.00 -30.34 19.02
C GLU A 713 -24.42 -30.90 19.24
N ALA A 714 -24.90 -30.84 20.47
CA ALA A 714 -26.29 -31.22 20.78
C ALA A 714 -27.29 -30.27 20.10
N LYS A 715 -27.01 -28.96 20.09
CA LYS A 715 -27.87 -27.97 19.44
C LYS A 715 -27.87 -28.12 17.91
N LYS A 716 -26.72 -28.37 17.29
CA LYS A 716 -26.62 -28.68 15.85
C LYS A 716 -27.42 -29.93 15.46
N ALA A 717 -27.41 -30.97 16.32
CA ALA A 717 -28.20 -32.19 16.11
C ALA A 717 -29.72 -31.94 16.19
N GLU A 718 -30.15 -30.93 16.97
CA GLU A 718 -31.56 -30.52 17.05
C GLU A 718 -31.95 -29.65 15.81
N ASN A 719 -31.10 -28.70 15.42
CA ASN A 719 -31.28 -27.80 14.29
C ASN A 719 -29.92 -27.29 13.80
N PRO A 720 -29.57 -27.45 12.52
CA PRO A 720 -28.32 -26.93 11.97
C PRO A 720 -28.16 -25.41 12.15
N MET A 721 -29.27 -24.64 12.16
CA MET A 721 -29.24 -23.23 12.54
C MET A 721 -29.44 -23.10 14.07
N VAL A 722 -28.32 -22.90 14.79
CA VAL A 722 -28.36 -22.70 16.24
C VAL A 722 -28.56 -21.22 16.55
N ILE A 723 -29.73 -20.89 17.10
CA ILE A 723 -30.13 -19.52 17.44
C ILE A 723 -30.34 -19.38 18.94
N VAL A 724 -29.73 -18.34 19.54
CA VAL A 724 -29.86 -18.00 20.96
C VAL A 724 -30.04 -16.49 21.10
N ASN A 725 -31.06 -16.03 21.83
CA ASN A 725 -31.34 -14.61 22.07
C ASN A 725 -31.38 -13.77 20.79
N ALA A 726 -31.96 -14.29 19.70
CA ALA A 726 -31.99 -13.65 18.39
C ALA A 726 -30.59 -13.52 17.70
N ILE A 727 -29.59 -14.27 18.15
CA ILE A 727 -28.26 -14.37 17.53
C ILE A 727 -28.13 -15.75 16.89
N LEU A 728 -27.85 -15.79 15.58
CA LEU A 728 -27.51 -17.02 14.87
C LEU A 728 -26.03 -17.34 15.09
N LEU A 729 -25.77 -18.37 15.88
CA LEU A 729 -24.42 -18.77 16.28
C LEU A 729 -23.74 -19.73 15.32
N ASN A 730 -24.53 -20.61 14.69
CA ASN A 730 -23.99 -21.64 13.82
C ASN A 730 -25.02 -22.05 12.78
N GLY A 731 -24.57 -22.23 11.55
CA GLY A 731 -25.33 -22.76 10.41
C GLY A 731 -24.59 -23.88 9.69
N GLU A 732 -23.54 -24.46 10.32
CA GLU A 732 -22.79 -25.59 9.78
C GLU A 732 -23.70 -26.77 9.47
N GLY A 733 -23.56 -27.35 8.28
CA GLY A 733 -24.45 -28.40 7.79
C GLY A 733 -25.69 -27.92 7.06
N CYS A 734 -25.93 -26.61 6.98
CA CYS A 734 -26.93 -26.06 6.07
C CYS A 734 -26.54 -26.29 4.61
N SER A 735 -27.53 -26.60 3.77
CA SER A 735 -27.30 -26.89 2.33
C SER A 735 -28.43 -26.35 1.47
N GLY A 736 -28.15 -26.11 0.18
CA GLY A 736 -29.10 -25.54 -0.74
C GLY A 736 -29.44 -24.08 -0.43
N ASN A 737 -30.65 -23.64 -0.71
CA ASN A 737 -31.14 -22.31 -0.37
C ASN A 737 -31.66 -22.30 1.08
N VAL A 738 -31.12 -21.38 1.89
CA VAL A 738 -31.41 -21.24 3.31
C VAL A 738 -32.08 -19.91 3.59
N THR A 739 -33.16 -19.91 4.38
CA THR A 739 -33.80 -18.67 4.86
C THR A 739 -33.51 -18.53 6.36
N ILE A 740 -32.86 -17.44 6.74
CA ILE A 740 -32.64 -17.09 8.15
C ILE A 740 -33.98 -16.61 8.74
N PRO A 741 -34.39 -17.12 9.91
CA PRO A 741 -35.65 -16.68 10.51
C PRO A 741 -35.68 -15.20 10.85
N ASN A 742 -36.83 -14.55 10.67
CA ASN A 742 -37.03 -13.11 10.96
C ASN A 742 -36.95 -12.75 12.46
N THR A 743 -36.69 -13.71 13.33
CA THR A 743 -36.39 -13.48 14.74
C THR A 743 -34.91 -13.19 15.00
N VAL A 744 -34.05 -13.42 14.00
CA VAL A 744 -32.60 -13.19 14.09
C VAL A 744 -32.29 -11.72 13.87
N LYS A 745 -31.46 -11.14 14.73
CA LYS A 745 -30.95 -9.77 14.64
C LYS A 745 -29.47 -9.71 14.30
N ILE A 746 -28.72 -10.74 14.69
CA ILE A 746 -27.27 -10.84 14.52
C ILE A 746 -26.94 -12.21 13.93
N VAL A 747 -26.17 -12.21 12.86
CA VAL A 747 -25.45 -13.40 12.36
C VAL A 747 -24.04 -13.32 12.93
N SER A 748 -23.71 -14.26 13.82
CA SER A 748 -22.40 -14.27 14.48
C SER A 748 -21.26 -14.53 13.49
N GLY A 749 -20.06 -14.10 13.84
CA GLY A 749 -18.88 -14.42 13.04
C GLY A 749 -18.71 -15.92 12.83
N SER A 750 -18.27 -16.31 11.63
CA SER A 750 -18.10 -17.70 11.20
C SER A 750 -19.38 -18.58 11.24
N ALA A 751 -20.58 -17.99 11.31
CA ALA A 751 -21.82 -18.77 11.51
C ALA A 751 -22.06 -19.81 10.39
N PHE A 752 -21.75 -19.52 9.13
CA PHE A 752 -21.83 -20.46 8.00
C PHE A 752 -20.44 -20.74 7.40
N PHE A 753 -19.37 -20.52 8.16
CA PHE A 753 -18.01 -20.75 7.66
C PHE A 753 -17.85 -22.18 7.13
N GLY A 754 -17.35 -22.32 5.91
CA GLY A 754 -17.07 -23.62 5.28
C GLY A 754 -18.30 -24.43 4.87
N CYS A 755 -19.49 -23.80 4.74
CA CYS A 755 -20.71 -24.47 4.27
C CYS A 755 -20.64 -24.77 2.77
N THR A 756 -19.92 -25.83 2.39
CA THR A 756 -19.62 -26.18 0.99
C THR A 756 -20.84 -26.53 0.14
N GLU A 757 -21.98 -26.85 0.75
CA GLU A 757 -23.22 -27.23 0.06
C GLU A 757 -24.27 -26.11 0.05
N LEU A 758 -23.94 -24.93 0.60
CA LEU A 758 -24.82 -23.76 0.63
C LEU A 758 -24.84 -23.09 -0.73
N THR A 759 -26.01 -22.92 -1.35
CA THR A 759 -26.13 -22.35 -2.69
C THR A 759 -26.76 -20.94 -2.68
N GLY A 760 -27.54 -20.61 -1.66
CA GLY A 760 -28.14 -19.29 -1.48
C GLY A 760 -28.56 -19.04 -0.04
N VAL A 761 -28.61 -17.76 0.35
CA VAL A 761 -29.06 -17.35 1.68
C VAL A 761 -30.00 -16.15 1.55
N VAL A 762 -31.15 -16.25 2.17
CA VAL A 762 -32.07 -15.13 2.36
C VAL A 762 -31.90 -14.59 3.78
N ILE A 763 -31.43 -13.37 3.90
CA ILE A 763 -31.23 -12.66 5.17
C ILE A 763 -32.41 -11.71 5.36
N PRO A 764 -33.17 -11.84 6.47
CA PRO A 764 -34.36 -11.00 6.68
C PRO A 764 -34.00 -9.59 7.16
N ASP A 765 -34.92 -8.63 6.98
CA ASP A 765 -34.80 -7.24 7.43
C ASP A 765 -34.65 -7.06 8.95
N SER A 766 -34.84 -8.10 9.72
CA SER A 766 -34.57 -8.07 11.17
C SER A 766 -33.06 -8.10 11.51
N VAL A 767 -32.21 -8.52 10.57
CA VAL A 767 -30.75 -8.60 10.78
C VAL A 767 -30.12 -7.21 10.63
N THR A 768 -29.34 -6.82 11.62
CA THR A 768 -28.63 -5.53 11.66
C THR A 768 -27.11 -5.67 11.65
N ILE A 769 -26.59 -6.85 12.03
CA ILE A 769 -25.16 -7.13 12.13
C ILE A 769 -24.86 -8.50 11.50
N ILE A 770 -23.84 -8.54 10.65
CA ILE A 770 -23.22 -9.77 10.12
C ILE A 770 -21.74 -9.74 10.54
N GLY A 771 -21.33 -10.71 11.35
CA GLY A 771 -19.98 -10.79 11.89
C GLY A 771 -18.93 -11.30 10.90
N ASP A 772 -17.65 -11.20 11.30
CA ASP A 772 -16.51 -11.58 10.48
C ASP A 772 -16.61 -13.03 9.98
N SER A 773 -16.24 -13.25 8.72
CA SER A 773 -16.21 -14.58 8.09
C SER A 773 -17.54 -15.33 8.08
N ALA A 774 -18.67 -14.65 8.30
CA ALA A 774 -19.96 -15.30 8.52
C ALA A 774 -20.37 -16.30 7.41
N PHE A 775 -20.01 -16.04 6.16
CA PHE A 775 -20.24 -16.90 4.99
C PHE A 775 -18.94 -17.26 4.26
N SER A 776 -17.79 -17.06 4.92
CA SER A 776 -16.50 -17.37 4.30
C SER A 776 -16.36 -18.84 3.93
N SER A 777 -15.67 -19.13 2.83
CA SER A 777 -15.45 -20.50 2.31
C SER A 777 -16.74 -21.26 2.00
N CYS A 778 -17.74 -20.59 1.41
CA CYS A 778 -18.95 -21.19 0.84
C CYS A 778 -18.86 -21.25 -0.69
N PRO A 779 -18.11 -22.20 -1.27
CA PRO A 779 -17.74 -22.19 -2.70
C PRO A 779 -18.90 -22.39 -3.68
N LYS A 780 -20.06 -22.86 -3.21
CA LYS A 780 -21.27 -23.02 -4.03
C LYS A 780 -22.30 -21.90 -3.87
N LEU A 781 -22.00 -20.89 -3.02
CA LEU A 781 -22.90 -19.74 -2.81
C LEU A 781 -22.92 -18.88 -4.07
N THR A 782 -24.02 -18.92 -4.82
CA THR A 782 -24.16 -18.20 -6.09
C THR A 782 -24.79 -16.83 -5.91
N SER A 783 -25.60 -16.65 -4.86
CA SER A 783 -26.26 -15.40 -4.57
C SER A 783 -26.52 -15.21 -3.08
N VAL A 784 -26.40 -13.97 -2.65
CA VAL A 784 -26.77 -13.52 -1.30
C VAL A 784 -27.45 -12.17 -1.42
N SER A 785 -28.58 -11.99 -0.75
CA SER A 785 -29.24 -10.70 -0.61
C SER A 785 -29.04 -10.20 0.81
N VAL A 786 -28.20 -9.18 0.96
CA VAL A 786 -27.99 -8.52 2.25
C VAL A 786 -28.94 -7.34 2.33
N PRO A 787 -29.88 -7.30 3.31
CA PRO A 787 -30.86 -6.22 3.40
C PRO A 787 -30.24 -4.90 3.89
N ASP A 788 -30.89 -3.78 3.55
CA ASP A 788 -30.45 -2.43 3.98
C ASP A 788 -30.55 -2.19 5.50
N SER A 789 -31.20 -3.08 6.23
CA SER A 789 -31.19 -3.08 7.69
C SER A 789 -29.82 -3.41 8.30
N VAL A 790 -28.92 -4.03 7.54
CA VAL A 790 -27.57 -4.36 7.99
C VAL A 790 -26.73 -3.08 8.01
N THR A 791 -26.33 -2.69 9.21
CA THR A 791 -25.50 -1.50 9.48
C THR A 791 -24.05 -1.83 9.87
N SER A 792 -23.77 -3.12 10.08
CA SER A 792 -22.42 -3.62 10.38
C SER A 792 -22.16 -4.91 9.62
N LEU A 793 -21.13 -4.89 8.78
CA LEU A 793 -20.68 -6.00 7.97
C LEU A 793 -19.19 -6.24 8.28
N GLY A 794 -18.87 -7.42 8.81
CA GLY A 794 -17.51 -7.77 9.22
C GLY A 794 -16.54 -7.96 8.06
N GLY A 795 -15.27 -8.17 8.38
CA GLY A 795 -14.26 -8.55 7.40
C GLY A 795 -14.44 -10.00 6.92
N SER A 796 -13.91 -10.32 5.74
CA SER A 796 -13.91 -11.69 5.17
C SER A 796 -15.29 -12.37 5.04
N VAL A 797 -16.40 -11.63 5.13
CA VAL A 797 -17.75 -12.24 5.21
C VAL A 797 -18.03 -13.18 4.03
N PHE A 798 -17.66 -12.84 2.83
CA PHE A 798 -17.83 -13.64 1.62
C PHE A 798 -16.53 -14.17 1.03
N SER A 799 -15.45 -14.12 1.80
CA SER A 799 -14.13 -14.60 1.37
C SER A 799 -14.22 -16.07 0.92
N GLY A 800 -13.66 -16.41 -0.25
CA GLY A 800 -13.67 -17.76 -0.81
C GLY A 800 -15.03 -18.25 -1.34
N CYS A 801 -16.02 -17.35 -1.54
CA CYS A 801 -17.29 -17.68 -2.19
C CYS A 801 -17.12 -17.70 -3.72
N SER A 802 -16.37 -18.69 -4.22
CA SER A 802 -15.90 -18.74 -5.61
C SER A 802 -17.01 -18.83 -6.68
N ALA A 803 -18.24 -19.24 -6.33
CA ALA A 803 -19.37 -19.25 -7.25
C ALA A 803 -20.24 -17.97 -7.19
N LEU A 804 -19.92 -17.00 -6.32
CA LEU A 804 -20.68 -15.76 -6.21
C LEU A 804 -20.45 -14.89 -7.44
N THR A 805 -21.54 -14.59 -8.19
CA THR A 805 -21.44 -13.84 -9.45
C THR A 805 -21.75 -12.35 -9.30
N LYS A 806 -22.53 -11.99 -8.29
CA LYS A 806 -22.90 -10.60 -8.01
C LYS A 806 -23.10 -10.37 -6.51
N ALA A 807 -22.80 -9.16 -6.06
CA ALA A 807 -22.99 -8.76 -4.68
C ALA A 807 -23.56 -7.33 -4.59
N VAL A 808 -24.38 -7.09 -3.59
CA VAL A 808 -24.90 -5.76 -3.23
C VAL A 808 -24.51 -5.49 -1.80
N VAL A 809 -23.76 -4.41 -1.59
CA VAL A 809 -23.43 -3.92 -0.25
C VAL A 809 -24.54 -2.98 0.23
N PRO A 810 -25.08 -3.16 1.44
CA PRO A 810 -26.19 -2.35 1.96
C PRO A 810 -25.86 -0.87 2.06
N ALA A 811 -26.89 -0.02 1.92
CA ALA A 811 -26.76 1.44 1.95
C ALA A 811 -26.19 2.01 3.27
N GLY A 812 -26.34 1.29 4.39
CA GLY A 812 -25.82 1.68 5.70
C GLY A 812 -24.34 1.41 5.95
N ILE A 813 -23.62 0.77 5.01
CA ILE A 813 -22.20 0.43 5.15
C ILE A 813 -21.34 1.57 4.61
N THR A 814 -20.41 2.04 5.43
CA THR A 814 -19.47 3.14 5.10
C THR A 814 -18.05 2.66 4.88
N GLU A 815 -17.73 1.44 5.28
CA GLU A 815 -16.40 0.83 5.14
C GLU A 815 -16.53 -0.60 4.65
N ILE A 816 -15.78 -0.95 3.60
CA ILE A 816 -15.63 -2.34 3.15
C ILE A 816 -14.52 -2.97 3.97
N GLY A 817 -14.85 -4.03 4.71
CA GLY A 817 -13.86 -4.74 5.55
C GLY A 817 -12.76 -5.42 4.75
N GLU A 818 -11.62 -5.67 5.41
CA GLU A 818 -10.52 -6.44 4.82
C GLU A 818 -11.00 -7.83 4.37
N TYR A 819 -10.50 -8.29 3.21
CA TYR A 819 -10.81 -9.62 2.64
C TYR A 819 -12.30 -9.87 2.36
N LEU A 820 -13.18 -8.86 2.31
CA LEU A 820 -14.65 -9.05 2.25
C LEU A 820 -15.08 -10.01 1.14
N PHE A 821 -14.53 -9.87 -0.08
CA PHE A 821 -14.80 -10.71 -1.25
C PHE A 821 -13.54 -11.44 -1.74
N TRP A 822 -12.50 -11.56 -0.90
CA TRP A 822 -11.27 -12.23 -1.29
C TRP A 822 -11.53 -13.62 -1.90
N GLY A 823 -10.97 -13.91 -3.08
CA GLY A 823 -11.13 -15.21 -3.74
C GLY A 823 -12.54 -15.48 -4.29
N CYS A 824 -13.38 -14.46 -4.48
CA CYS A 824 -14.66 -14.57 -5.20
C CYS A 824 -14.40 -14.59 -6.72
N THR A 825 -13.79 -15.67 -7.21
CA THR A 825 -13.26 -15.78 -8.57
C THR A 825 -14.30 -15.66 -9.69
N SER A 826 -15.60 -15.83 -9.39
CA SER A 826 -16.70 -15.65 -10.34
C SER A 826 -17.47 -14.34 -10.17
N LEU A 827 -17.05 -13.44 -9.27
CA LEU A 827 -17.74 -12.19 -9.03
C LEU A 827 -17.56 -11.25 -10.21
N GLU A 828 -18.61 -11.07 -10.99
CA GLU A 828 -18.61 -10.22 -12.19
C GLU A 828 -19.00 -8.79 -11.89
N LYS A 829 -19.92 -8.59 -10.92
CA LYS A 829 -20.53 -7.29 -10.65
C LYS A 829 -20.71 -7.06 -9.15
N VAL A 830 -20.40 -5.85 -8.71
CA VAL A 830 -20.65 -5.43 -7.33
C VAL A 830 -21.34 -4.08 -7.30
N GLN A 831 -22.30 -3.91 -6.40
CA GLN A 831 -22.89 -2.61 -6.07
C GLN A 831 -22.38 -2.13 -4.72
N LEU A 832 -21.81 -0.94 -4.71
CA LEU A 832 -21.31 -0.23 -3.54
C LEU A 832 -22.19 0.99 -3.24
N PRO A 833 -22.56 1.25 -1.99
CA PRO A 833 -23.38 2.39 -1.63
C PRO A 833 -22.62 3.72 -1.73
N GLU A 834 -23.36 4.82 -1.92
CA GLU A 834 -22.85 6.20 -1.97
C GLU A 834 -22.01 6.59 -0.74
N GLY A 835 -22.32 6.03 0.43
CA GLY A 835 -21.71 6.40 1.72
C GLY A 835 -20.33 5.79 2.01
N ILE A 836 -19.75 5.01 1.09
CA ILE A 836 -18.44 4.36 1.34
C ILE A 836 -17.33 5.40 1.41
N THR A 837 -16.48 5.29 2.45
CA THR A 837 -15.30 6.13 2.68
C THR A 837 -13.99 5.35 2.53
N SER A 838 -14.03 4.02 2.72
CA SER A 838 -12.84 3.19 2.60
C SER A 838 -13.14 1.76 2.13
N VAL A 839 -12.16 1.18 1.45
CA VAL A 839 -12.10 -0.24 1.08
C VAL A 839 -10.85 -0.82 1.72
N GLY A 840 -11.03 -1.86 2.55
CA GLY A 840 -9.95 -2.53 3.26
C GLY A 840 -8.97 -3.26 2.35
N GLU A 841 -7.81 -3.62 2.89
CA GLU A 841 -6.79 -4.38 2.15
C GLU A 841 -7.33 -5.74 1.70
N TYR A 842 -6.96 -6.17 0.50
CA TYR A 842 -7.35 -7.46 -0.10
C TYR A 842 -8.86 -7.67 -0.24
N ALA A 843 -9.70 -6.64 -0.12
CA ALA A 843 -11.14 -6.80 -0.10
C ALA A 843 -11.70 -7.44 -1.39
N PHE A 844 -11.07 -7.18 -2.54
CA PHE A 844 -11.42 -7.73 -3.86
C PHE A 844 -10.24 -8.47 -4.51
N ASP A 845 -9.22 -8.85 -3.73
CA ASP A 845 -8.11 -9.63 -4.27
C ASP A 845 -8.60 -11.00 -4.78
N GLN A 846 -8.07 -11.45 -5.92
CA GLN A 846 -8.49 -12.67 -6.63
C GLN A 846 -9.98 -12.65 -7.10
N CYS A 847 -10.57 -11.49 -7.31
CA CYS A 847 -11.86 -11.34 -7.98
C CYS A 847 -11.66 -11.21 -9.51
N ASP A 848 -11.01 -12.20 -10.14
CA ASP A 848 -10.53 -12.11 -11.53
C ASP A 848 -11.63 -11.90 -12.59
N ALA A 849 -12.89 -12.19 -12.25
CA ALA A 849 -14.05 -11.98 -13.13
C ALA A 849 -14.71 -10.60 -12.98
N LEU A 850 -14.25 -9.74 -12.05
CA LEU A 850 -14.91 -8.46 -11.77
C LEU A 850 -14.72 -7.49 -12.93
N THR A 851 -15.82 -7.17 -13.62
CA THR A 851 -15.84 -6.27 -14.77
C THR A 851 -16.55 -4.95 -14.50
N ASP A 852 -17.56 -4.95 -13.61
CA ASP A 852 -18.43 -3.79 -13.39
C ASP A 852 -18.62 -3.50 -11.89
N VAL A 853 -18.39 -2.25 -11.52
CA VAL A 853 -18.64 -1.74 -10.17
C VAL A 853 -19.68 -0.61 -10.24
N TYR A 854 -20.81 -0.82 -9.61
CA TYR A 854 -21.91 0.15 -9.54
C TYR A 854 -21.79 0.93 -8.24
N PHE A 855 -21.29 2.16 -8.31
CA PHE A 855 -21.16 3.03 -7.15
C PHE A 855 -22.35 3.99 -7.07
N GLY A 856 -23.05 4.00 -5.94
CA GLY A 856 -24.28 4.80 -5.76
C GLY A 856 -24.04 6.32 -5.74
N GLY A 857 -22.80 6.79 -5.60
CA GLY A 857 -22.39 8.17 -5.57
C GLY A 857 -21.89 8.72 -6.92
N THR A 858 -21.33 9.92 -6.89
CA THR A 858 -20.69 10.56 -8.06
C THR A 858 -19.22 10.15 -8.20
N GLN A 859 -18.60 10.49 -9.33
CA GLN A 859 -17.18 10.28 -9.54
C GLN A 859 -16.34 11.01 -8.49
N GLU A 860 -16.69 12.27 -8.18
CA GLU A 860 -15.96 13.06 -7.19
C GLU A 860 -16.04 12.44 -5.79
N ALA A 861 -17.14 11.76 -5.47
CA ALA A 861 -17.26 11.02 -4.19
C ALA A 861 -16.38 9.77 -4.19
N TRP A 862 -16.28 9.06 -5.33
CA TRP A 862 -15.41 7.89 -5.46
C TRP A 862 -13.92 8.27 -5.35
N ASP A 863 -13.51 9.39 -5.94
CA ASP A 863 -12.13 9.88 -5.90
C ASP A 863 -11.64 10.19 -4.47
N MET A 864 -12.57 10.30 -3.52
CA MET A 864 -12.28 10.48 -2.08
C MET A 864 -12.26 9.16 -1.30
N VAL A 865 -12.60 8.02 -1.91
CA VAL A 865 -12.61 6.72 -1.25
C VAL A 865 -11.17 6.22 -1.09
N SER A 866 -10.76 5.93 0.13
CA SER A 866 -9.46 5.30 0.39
C SER A 866 -9.53 3.82 0.02
N VAL A 867 -8.75 3.38 -0.96
CA VAL A 867 -8.67 1.97 -1.37
C VAL A 867 -7.36 1.37 -0.86
N GLY A 868 -7.46 0.34 -0.01
CA GLY A 868 -6.32 -0.40 0.54
C GLY A 868 -5.57 -1.24 -0.50
N PHE A 869 -4.40 -1.75 -0.12
CA PHE A 869 -3.54 -2.56 -1.00
C PHE A 869 -4.23 -3.81 -1.55
N CYS A 870 -3.75 -4.30 -2.72
CA CYS A 870 -4.21 -5.54 -3.37
C CYS A 870 -5.72 -5.55 -3.70
N ASN A 871 -6.21 -4.44 -4.27
CA ASN A 871 -7.57 -4.34 -4.82
C ASN A 871 -7.55 -4.07 -6.34
N ASP A 872 -6.58 -4.62 -7.06
CA ASP A 872 -6.39 -4.39 -8.50
C ASP A 872 -7.64 -4.79 -9.32
N ALA A 873 -8.38 -5.81 -8.90
CA ALA A 873 -9.64 -6.20 -9.56
C ALA A 873 -10.72 -5.11 -9.47
N LEU A 874 -10.83 -4.44 -8.32
CA LEU A 874 -11.76 -3.34 -8.12
C LEU A 874 -11.38 -2.11 -8.94
N THR A 875 -10.11 -1.71 -8.88
CA THR A 875 -9.60 -0.50 -9.56
C THR A 875 -9.48 -0.67 -11.07
N GLY A 876 -9.43 -1.92 -11.56
CA GLY A 876 -9.40 -2.26 -12.98
C GLY A 876 -10.77 -2.44 -13.63
N ALA A 877 -11.86 -2.46 -12.83
CA ALA A 877 -13.21 -2.67 -13.32
C ALA A 877 -13.84 -1.37 -13.86
N VAL A 878 -14.87 -1.49 -14.68
CA VAL A 878 -15.65 -0.34 -15.17
C VAL A 878 -16.52 0.20 -14.04
N LEU A 879 -16.34 1.48 -13.69
CA LEU A 879 -17.13 2.17 -12.68
C LEU A 879 -18.38 2.84 -13.31
N HIS A 880 -19.55 2.55 -12.72
CA HIS A 880 -20.85 3.13 -13.06
C HIS A 880 -21.33 4.01 -11.91
N TYR A 881 -21.32 5.32 -12.11
CA TYR A 881 -21.64 6.31 -11.06
C TYR A 881 -23.12 6.65 -11.02
N GLY A 882 -23.71 6.65 -9.81
CA GLY A 882 -25.15 6.96 -9.63
C GLY A 882 -26.10 5.92 -10.21
N GLU A 883 -25.56 4.77 -10.61
CA GLU A 883 -26.33 3.67 -11.18
C GLU A 883 -26.47 2.51 -10.18
N SER A 884 -27.54 1.74 -10.31
CA SER A 884 -27.73 0.50 -9.55
C SER A 884 -27.49 -0.70 -10.45
N LEU A 885 -27.07 -1.82 -9.85
CA LEU A 885 -26.95 -3.10 -10.54
C LEU A 885 -28.22 -3.36 -11.38
N PRO A 886 -28.10 -3.65 -12.66
CA PRO A 886 -29.25 -3.99 -13.49
C PRO A 886 -30.00 -5.18 -12.88
N VAL A 887 -31.25 -4.98 -12.57
CA VAL A 887 -32.13 -6.09 -12.17
C VAL A 887 -32.30 -6.96 -13.42
N GLU A 888 -31.74 -8.15 -13.41
CA GLU A 888 -32.09 -9.14 -14.41
C GLU A 888 -33.61 -9.35 -14.28
N LYS A 889 -34.34 -9.00 -15.32
CA LYS A 889 -35.76 -9.33 -15.40
C LYS A 889 -35.87 -10.85 -15.42
N THR A 890 -36.05 -11.46 -14.27
CA THR A 890 -36.46 -12.86 -14.18
C THR A 890 -37.72 -13.01 -15.03
N ALA A 891 -37.75 -13.99 -15.90
CA ALA A 891 -38.97 -14.31 -16.62
C ALA A 891 -40.04 -14.52 -15.56
N TYR A 892 -41.16 -13.80 -15.69
CA TYR A 892 -42.29 -13.96 -14.80
C TYR A 892 -42.63 -15.43 -14.63
N PRO A 893 -42.81 -15.93 -13.40
CA PRO A 893 -43.29 -17.30 -13.20
C PRO A 893 -44.58 -17.50 -13.98
N LYS A 894 -44.78 -18.64 -14.60
CA LYS A 894 -46.03 -18.92 -15.34
C LYS A 894 -47.24 -18.73 -14.44
N GLY A 895 -48.12 -17.78 -14.78
CA GLY A 895 -49.33 -17.42 -14.07
C GLY A 895 -49.16 -16.21 -13.11
N ASP A 896 -47.98 -15.75 -12.83
CA ASP A 896 -47.69 -14.56 -11.98
C ASP A 896 -47.32 -13.38 -12.91
N LEU A 897 -48.29 -12.54 -13.24
CA LEU A 897 -48.17 -11.45 -14.21
C LEU A 897 -47.67 -10.16 -13.62
N ASP A 898 -47.89 -9.95 -12.31
CA ASP A 898 -47.45 -8.74 -11.60
C ASP A 898 -46.13 -8.97 -10.84
N ASN A 899 -45.63 -10.25 -10.85
CA ASN A 899 -44.35 -10.66 -10.25
C ASN A 899 -44.26 -10.41 -8.74
N ASP A 900 -45.41 -10.56 -8.05
CA ASP A 900 -45.47 -10.43 -6.60
C ASP A 900 -45.15 -11.74 -5.85
N GLY A 901 -44.86 -12.81 -6.61
CA GLY A 901 -44.51 -14.15 -6.09
C GLY A 901 -45.73 -15.01 -5.76
N LYS A 902 -46.96 -14.59 -6.12
CA LYS A 902 -48.20 -15.34 -5.93
C LYS A 902 -48.95 -15.43 -7.26
N ILE A 903 -49.79 -16.42 -7.37
CA ILE A 903 -50.74 -16.55 -8.48
C ILE A 903 -52.13 -16.37 -7.90
N ASP A 904 -52.68 -15.17 -8.06
CA ASP A 904 -53.95 -14.82 -7.45
C ASP A 904 -54.89 -14.03 -8.40
N THR A 905 -55.90 -13.36 -7.84
CA THR A 905 -56.88 -12.64 -8.66
C THR A 905 -56.36 -11.41 -9.37
N SER A 906 -55.21 -10.86 -8.96
CA SER A 906 -54.56 -9.73 -9.64
C SER A 906 -53.97 -10.16 -10.97
N ASP A 907 -53.40 -11.36 -11.03
CA ASP A 907 -52.84 -11.94 -12.25
C ASP A 907 -53.93 -12.29 -13.28
N ILE A 908 -55.03 -12.87 -12.77
CA ILE A 908 -56.20 -13.15 -13.62
C ILE A 908 -56.75 -11.85 -14.20
N PHE A 909 -56.82 -10.79 -13.40
CA PHE A 909 -57.27 -9.49 -13.88
C PHE A 909 -56.33 -8.89 -14.92
N ALA A 910 -55.02 -8.97 -14.72
CA ALA A 910 -54.01 -8.50 -15.67
C ALA A 910 -54.08 -9.25 -17.01
N ALA A 911 -54.27 -10.58 -16.98
CA ALA A 911 -54.48 -11.40 -18.19
C ALA A 911 -55.76 -11.00 -18.93
N MET A 912 -56.89 -10.83 -18.20
CA MET A 912 -58.15 -10.39 -18.79
C MET A 912 -58.07 -9.01 -19.44
N VAL A 913 -57.34 -8.08 -18.83
CA VAL A 913 -57.08 -6.74 -19.40
C VAL A 913 -56.31 -6.84 -20.69
N TYR A 914 -55.22 -7.65 -20.71
CA TYR A 914 -54.45 -7.89 -21.93
C TYR A 914 -55.28 -8.45 -23.08
N VAL A 915 -56.06 -9.50 -22.80
CA VAL A 915 -56.93 -10.13 -23.83
C VAL A 915 -58.00 -9.15 -24.36
N ALA A 916 -58.58 -8.35 -23.47
CA ALA A 916 -59.57 -7.33 -23.84
C ALA A 916 -58.99 -6.22 -24.72
N TYR A 917 -57.82 -5.69 -24.37
CA TYR A 917 -57.12 -4.67 -25.18
C TYR A 917 -56.66 -5.21 -26.51
N LYS A 918 -56.08 -6.42 -26.51
CA LYS A 918 -55.67 -7.07 -27.75
C LYS A 918 -56.86 -7.34 -28.70
N GLY A 919 -58.01 -7.79 -28.13
CA GLY A 919 -59.24 -7.97 -28.87
C GLY A 919 -59.79 -6.68 -29.48
N ALA A 920 -59.52 -5.52 -28.83
CA ALA A 920 -59.90 -4.19 -29.30
C ALA A 920 -58.87 -3.53 -30.24
N GLY A 921 -57.72 -4.17 -30.45
CA GLY A 921 -56.62 -3.62 -31.26
C GLY A 921 -55.90 -2.46 -30.56
N LEU A 922 -55.96 -2.39 -29.24
CA LEU A 922 -55.31 -1.39 -28.39
C LEU A 922 -54.10 -1.94 -27.70
N ASP A 923 -53.16 -1.06 -27.34
CA ASP A 923 -51.99 -1.43 -26.50
C ASP A 923 -52.40 -1.48 -25.02
N SER A 924 -52.14 -2.63 -24.38
CA SER A 924 -52.42 -2.84 -22.95
C SER A 924 -51.28 -2.37 -22.04
N GLY A 925 -50.12 -2.01 -22.61
CA GLY A 925 -48.87 -1.75 -21.89
C GLY A 925 -48.25 -2.99 -21.25
N THR A 926 -48.74 -4.20 -21.58
CA THR A 926 -48.21 -5.47 -21.06
C THR A 926 -46.92 -5.85 -21.78
N THR A 927 -45.91 -6.18 -21.01
CA THR A 927 -44.55 -6.48 -21.56
C THR A 927 -44.53 -7.87 -22.23
N PRO A 928 -43.57 -8.14 -23.14
CA PRO A 928 -43.37 -9.47 -23.73
C PRO A 928 -43.17 -10.58 -22.70
N GLU A 929 -42.54 -10.29 -21.58
CA GLU A 929 -42.30 -11.21 -20.46
C GLU A 929 -43.61 -11.55 -19.72
N GLN A 930 -44.42 -10.54 -19.47
CA GLN A 930 -45.76 -10.74 -18.88
C GLN A 930 -46.66 -11.55 -19.78
N ILE A 931 -46.60 -11.33 -21.10
CA ILE A 931 -47.33 -12.10 -22.07
C ILE A 931 -46.88 -13.56 -22.05
N ALA A 932 -45.55 -13.82 -21.98
CA ALA A 932 -45.01 -15.18 -21.86
C ALA A 932 -45.34 -15.86 -20.53
N ALA A 933 -45.50 -15.09 -19.43
CA ALA A 933 -46.00 -15.61 -18.15
C ALA A 933 -47.50 -15.98 -18.20
N ALA A 934 -48.31 -15.23 -18.95
CA ALA A 934 -49.73 -15.48 -19.15
C ALA A 934 -50.04 -16.64 -20.10
N ASP A 935 -49.10 -17.02 -20.95
CA ASP A 935 -49.16 -18.19 -21.82
C ASP A 935 -48.79 -19.46 -21.06
N ILE A 936 -49.76 -19.98 -20.32
CA ILE A 936 -49.57 -21.09 -19.37
C ILE A 936 -49.27 -22.41 -20.07
N ASP A 937 -49.86 -22.68 -21.23
CA ASP A 937 -49.67 -23.91 -21.99
C ASP A 937 -48.60 -23.83 -23.08
N GLY A 938 -48.06 -22.63 -23.33
CA GLY A 938 -46.91 -22.38 -24.22
C GLY A 938 -47.29 -22.40 -25.72
N ASP A 939 -48.57 -22.17 -26.04
CA ASP A 939 -49.07 -22.17 -27.44
C ASP A 939 -48.91 -20.82 -28.17
N GLY A 940 -48.35 -19.80 -27.46
CA GLY A 940 -48.13 -18.44 -27.93
C GLY A 940 -49.37 -17.54 -27.83
N LYS A 941 -50.40 -17.96 -27.09
CA LYS A 941 -51.59 -17.18 -26.83
C LYS A 941 -51.85 -17.06 -25.34
N VAL A 942 -52.52 -16.01 -24.95
CA VAL A 942 -53.07 -15.84 -23.60
C VAL A 942 -54.56 -16.12 -23.70
N ASP A 943 -54.98 -17.28 -23.14
CA ASP A 943 -56.37 -17.75 -23.22
C ASP A 943 -57.06 -17.57 -21.86
#